data_fd0068d212c8ae1f51ad9a1dfb546a85
#
_entry.id   fd0068d212c8ae1f51ad9a1dfb546a85
#
_cell.length_a   1.000
_cell.length_b   1.000
_cell.length_c   1.000
_cell.angle_alpha   90.00
_cell.angle_beta   90.00
_cell.angle_gamma   90.00
#
_symmetry.space_group_name_H-M   'P 1'
#
loop_
_entity.id
_entity.type
_entity.pdbx_description
1 polymer ?
#
loop_
_entity_poly.entity_id
_entity_poly.type
_entity_poly.pdbx_seq_one_letter_code
_entity_poly.pdbx_strand_id
1 'polypeptide(L)'
;MSQLLSAVPLCELSGVGANVAEKLEKVGLHTVQDLLFHLPLRYEDRTRVYPIVQLHHGLWAAVQGKVMAVDTLFGKRKMLTVKISDGNGTLTLRFFNFTAAMKNNFAEGKFVHAFGEIKRGNQGLEIIHPDYKFFAPAQTPDVEPNLTPVYPTTEGLRQLTLRNLTDQALALLEKSAVQELLPSGLYDQQMTLAQALKIIHRPSAEIDLRLFEQGRHPAQVRLIMEELLAQNLSMLAIRSQGQQDVALPLAPVHQLKQQLLAQLPFTPTKAQQRVVAEIEADLEKPHPMMRLVQGDVGSGKTLVAALAAVRAIEHGYQVALMAPTELLAEQHSLNFAQWLEPMGIQVGWLAGKLKGKARETELARIASGEVKMVVGTHALFQEQVSFDHLALVIIDEQHRFGVHQRLELREKGAKQGAYPHQLIMTATPIPRTLAMTAYADLETSVIDELPPGRTPIQTVAIPDTKRDEIVERIRHACLNEGKQAYWVCTLIDESEVLEAQAAAETAEELQRKLPEVKIGLVHGRMKPAEKQAVMQAFKNNELHLLVATTVIEVGVDVPNASLMIIENPERLGLAQLHQLRGRVGRGTVASHCVLLFHAPLSKTAQKRLGVLRESNDGFVIAQRDLEIRGPGELLGTKQTGLADFKIADLVRDQQLVPQVQRIARHIHERYPQNAQAIIDRWLGERDIYAKA
;
A
#
# COMPACT_ATOMS: atom_id res chain seq x y z
N MET A 1 -3.29 -6.54 -44.76
CA MET A 1 -3.23 -5.80 -43.49
C MET A 1 -3.03 -6.85 -42.40
N SER A 2 -1.94 -6.80 -41.66
CA SER A 2 -1.72 -7.69 -40.50
C SER A 2 -2.75 -7.36 -39.41
N GLN A 3 -3.54 -8.33 -39.01
CA GLN A 3 -4.53 -8.18 -37.96
C GLN A 3 -3.82 -7.87 -36.63
N LEU A 4 -4.26 -6.86 -35.89
CA LEU A 4 -3.69 -6.54 -34.57
C LEU A 4 -3.96 -7.70 -33.60
N LEU A 5 -2.97 -8.16 -32.85
CA LEU A 5 -3.10 -9.27 -31.91
C LEU A 5 -4.09 -8.97 -30.77
N SER A 6 -4.37 -7.70 -30.50
CA SER A 6 -5.44 -7.25 -29.58
C SER A 6 -6.86 -7.49 -30.12
N ALA A 7 -7.00 -7.71 -31.43
CA ALA A 7 -8.29 -8.00 -32.06
C ALA A 7 -8.48 -9.50 -32.36
N VAL A 8 -7.48 -10.35 -32.10
CA VAL A 8 -7.56 -11.80 -32.32
C VAL A 8 -8.05 -12.48 -31.04
N PRO A 9 -9.28 -13.05 -31.05
CA PRO A 9 -9.81 -13.70 -29.84
C PRO A 9 -9.12 -15.05 -29.63
N LEU A 10 -8.98 -15.47 -28.36
CA LEU A 10 -8.31 -16.72 -28.00
C LEU A 10 -9.01 -18.00 -28.55
N CYS A 11 -10.28 -17.93 -28.86
CA CYS A 11 -11.01 -19.06 -29.47
C CYS A 11 -10.51 -19.43 -30.86
N GLU A 12 -9.73 -18.57 -31.54
CA GLU A 12 -9.08 -18.89 -32.82
C GLU A 12 -7.83 -19.76 -32.64
N LEU A 13 -7.31 -19.90 -31.41
CA LEU A 13 -6.18 -20.79 -31.15
C LEU A 13 -6.60 -22.25 -31.05
N SER A 14 -5.75 -23.13 -31.58
CA SER A 14 -5.98 -24.56 -31.48
C SER A 14 -6.02 -25.04 -30.02
N GLY A 15 -7.06 -25.82 -29.70
CA GLY A 15 -7.25 -26.35 -28.34
C GLY A 15 -8.08 -25.45 -27.39
N VAL A 16 -8.61 -24.32 -27.86
CA VAL A 16 -9.53 -23.47 -27.10
C VAL A 16 -10.99 -23.80 -27.48
N GLY A 17 -11.55 -24.81 -26.81
CA GLY A 17 -13.00 -25.04 -26.82
C GLY A 17 -13.72 -24.23 -25.75
N ALA A 18 -15.06 -24.26 -25.74
CA ALA A 18 -15.89 -23.47 -24.83
C ALA A 18 -15.46 -23.57 -23.34
N ASN A 19 -15.14 -24.75 -22.85
CA ASN A 19 -14.70 -24.99 -21.46
C ASN A 19 -13.35 -24.34 -21.16
N VAL A 20 -12.41 -24.33 -22.12
CA VAL A 20 -11.10 -23.68 -21.95
C VAL A 20 -11.26 -22.17 -22.04
N ALA A 21 -12.08 -21.67 -22.95
CA ALA A 21 -12.38 -20.24 -23.08
C ALA A 21 -12.97 -19.67 -21.80
N GLU A 22 -13.96 -20.31 -21.17
CA GLU A 22 -14.53 -19.90 -19.88
C GLU A 22 -13.46 -19.81 -18.77
N LYS A 23 -12.49 -20.73 -18.74
CA LYS A 23 -11.42 -20.72 -17.76
C LYS A 23 -10.38 -19.63 -18.01
N LEU A 24 -10.09 -19.34 -19.28
CA LEU A 24 -9.22 -18.23 -19.68
C LEU A 24 -9.86 -16.89 -19.31
N GLU A 25 -11.16 -16.74 -19.53
CA GLU A 25 -11.92 -15.55 -19.13
C GLU A 25 -11.88 -15.30 -17.61
N LYS A 26 -11.95 -16.35 -16.77
CA LYS A 26 -11.82 -16.25 -15.31
C LYS A 26 -10.47 -15.67 -14.85
N VAL A 27 -9.43 -15.75 -15.67
CA VAL A 27 -8.12 -15.12 -15.43
C VAL A 27 -7.91 -13.86 -16.28
N GLY A 28 -8.98 -13.33 -16.89
CA GLY A 28 -8.98 -12.07 -17.65
C GLY A 28 -8.29 -12.15 -19.00
N LEU A 29 -8.28 -13.33 -19.66
CA LEU A 29 -7.66 -13.55 -20.95
C LEU A 29 -8.72 -13.72 -22.03
N HIS A 30 -8.80 -12.75 -22.95
CA HIS A 30 -9.79 -12.72 -24.03
C HIS A 30 -9.14 -12.77 -25.42
N THR A 31 -7.97 -12.15 -25.58
CA THR A 31 -7.26 -11.97 -26.86
C THR A 31 -5.87 -12.61 -26.82
N VAL A 32 -5.28 -12.77 -28.01
CA VAL A 32 -3.88 -13.23 -28.14
C VAL A 32 -2.92 -12.25 -27.48
N GLN A 33 -3.21 -10.94 -27.54
CA GLN A 33 -2.41 -9.95 -26.84
C GLN A 33 -2.47 -10.16 -25.32
N ASP A 34 -3.66 -10.40 -24.73
CA ASP A 34 -3.77 -10.64 -23.29
C ASP A 34 -2.93 -11.84 -22.86
N LEU A 35 -2.89 -12.89 -23.67
CA LEU A 35 -2.09 -14.07 -23.41
C LEU A 35 -0.58 -13.78 -23.45
N LEU A 36 -0.11 -12.93 -24.37
CA LEU A 36 1.28 -12.48 -24.45
C LEU A 36 1.67 -11.58 -23.26
N PHE A 37 0.71 -10.88 -22.65
CA PHE A 37 0.91 -10.08 -21.44
C PHE A 37 0.52 -10.82 -20.15
N HIS A 38 0.16 -12.10 -20.25
CA HIS A 38 0.02 -13.01 -19.11
C HIS A 38 1.38 -13.59 -18.75
N LEU A 39 2.17 -12.82 -18.00
CA LEU A 39 3.58 -13.07 -17.79
C LEU A 39 3.81 -14.25 -16.81
N PRO A 40 4.92 -15.02 -16.98
CA PRO A 40 5.27 -16.08 -16.06
C PRO A 40 5.58 -15.56 -14.66
N LEU A 41 5.15 -16.29 -13.63
CA LEU A 41 5.48 -16.02 -12.23
C LEU A 41 6.92 -16.45 -11.89
N ARG A 42 7.36 -17.55 -12.49
CA ARG A 42 8.69 -18.15 -12.29
C ARG A 42 9.02 -19.07 -13.42
N TYR A 43 10.26 -19.57 -13.42
CA TYR A 43 10.77 -20.51 -14.40
C TYR A 43 11.29 -21.79 -13.72
N GLU A 44 11.13 -22.91 -14.42
CA GLU A 44 11.67 -24.20 -14.03
C GLU A 44 12.79 -24.58 -15.01
N ASP A 45 13.96 -24.96 -14.47
CA ASP A 45 15.06 -25.44 -15.30
C ASP A 45 14.87 -26.93 -15.65
N ARG A 46 14.29 -27.17 -16.83
CA ARG A 46 14.11 -28.50 -17.42
C ARG A 46 15.10 -28.74 -18.58
N THR A 47 16.09 -27.85 -18.75
CA THR A 47 17.04 -27.88 -19.87
C THR A 47 18.19 -28.86 -19.67
N ARG A 48 18.33 -29.40 -18.47
CA ARG A 48 19.39 -30.35 -18.11
C ARG A 48 18.89 -31.42 -17.17
N VAL A 49 19.50 -32.61 -17.28
CA VAL A 49 19.24 -33.73 -16.38
C VAL A 49 20.33 -33.76 -15.30
N TYR A 50 19.90 -33.81 -14.07
CA TYR A 50 20.79 -33.90 -12.91
C TYR A 50 21.12 -35.37 -12.58
N PRO A 51 22.39 -35.76 -12.35
CA PRO A 51 22.71 -37.03 -11.74
C PRO A 51 22.08 -37.13 -10.35
N ILE A 52 21.51 -38.31 -10.03
CA ILE A 52 20.79 -38.49 -8.74
C ILE A 52 21.71 -38.23 -7.54
N VAL A 53 22.99 -38.52 -7.67
CA VAL A 53 24.00 -38.30 -6.62
C VAL A 53 24.19 -36.81 -6.28
N GLN A 54 23.90 -35.89 -7.19
CA GLN A 54 24.06 -34.45 -7.00
C GLN A 54 22.82 -33.78 -6.42
N LEU A 55 21.74 -34.52 -6.22
CA LEU A 55 20.48 -33.97 -5.72
C LEU A 55 20.56 -33.62 -4.22
N HIS A 56 19.93 -32.54 -3.84
CA HIS A 56 19.78 -32.13 -2.44
C HIS A 56 18.36 -31.62 -2.18
N HIS A 57 17.96 -31.60 -0.92
CA HIS A 57 16.65 -31.13 -0.52
C HIS A 57 16.39 -29.69 -0.95
N GLY A 58 15.21 -29.44 -1.51
CA GLY A 58 14.77 -28.12 -1.99
C GLY A 58 15.17 -27.81 -3.45
N LEU A 59 15.98 -28.65 -4.10
CA LEU A 59 16.33 -28.49 -5.52
C LEU A 59 15.14 -28.91 -6.39
N TRP A 60 14.77 -28.08 -7.37
CA TRP A 60 13.91 -28.49 -8.49
C TRP A 60 14.78 -29.05 -9.61
N ALA A 61 14.57 -30.30 -9.98
CA ALA A 61 15.46 -30.97 -10.93
C ALA A 61 14.73 -31.93 -11.86
N ALA A 62 15.18 -31.98 -13.11
CA ALA A 62 14.88 -33.07 -14.01
C ALA A 62 15.88 -34.21 -13.77
N VAL A 63 15.37 -35.40 -13.62
CA VAL A 63 16.12 -36.61 -13.35
C VAL A 63 15.71 -37.72 -14.31
N GLN A 64 16.63 -38.64 -14.57
CA GLN A 64 16.34 -39.82 -15.36
C GLN A 64 16.82 -41.07 -14.63
N GLY A 65 16.07 -42.14 -14.78
CA GLY A 65 16.46 -43.39 -14.17
C GLY A 65 15.64 -44.58 -14.70
N LYS A 66 16.24 -45.74 -14.49
CA LYS A 66 15.56 -47.02 -14.71
C LYS A 66 14.71 -47.35 -13.52
N VAL A 67 13.47 -47.77 -13.73
CA VAL A 67 12.57 -48.25 -12.65
C VAL A 67 13.15 -49.55 -12.08
N MET A 68 13.46 -49.50 -10.77
CA MET A 68 14.05 -50.64 -10.04
C MET A 68 13.02 -51.39 -9.19
N ALA A 69 12.02 -50.69 -8.66
CA ALA A 69 10.94 -51.29 -7.87
C ALA A 69 9.68 -50.42 -7.90
N VAL A 70 8.51 -51.05 -7.81
CA VAL A 70 7.21 -50.40 -7.79
C VAL A 70 6.37 -51.00 -6.66
N ASP A 71 6.20 -50.21 -5.58
CA ASP A 71 5.51 -50.68 -4.39
C ASP A 71 4.24 -49.87 -4.12
N THR A 72 3.27 -50.53 -3.52
CA THR A 72 2.07 -49.86 -3.00
C THR A 72 2.11 -49.92 -1.49
N LEU A 73 2.31 -48.77 -0.84
CA LEU A 73 2.34 -48.69 0.61
C LEU A 73 0.94 -48.36 1.14
N PHE A 74 0.56 -49.09 2.22
CA PHE A 74 -0.70 -48.91 2.92
C PHE A 74 -0.41 -48.25 4.26
N GLY A 75 -0.77 -46.98 4.39
CA GLY A 75 -0.69 -46.21 5.62
C GLY A 75 -2.01 -45.50 5.89
N LYS A 76 -1.98 -44.30 6.49
CA LYS A 76 -3.21 -43.48 6.61
C LYS A 76 -3.87 -43.19 5.26
N ARG A 77 -3.09 -43.21 4.18
CA ARG A 77 -3.55 -43.14 2.78
C ARG A 77 -2.74 -44.14 1.95
N LYS A 78 -3.41 -44.76 0.96
CA LYS A 78 -2.76 -45.62 -0.04
C LYS A 78 -1.87 -44.78 -0.93
N MET A 79 -0.59 -45.17 -1.13
CA MET A 79 0.37 -44.43 -1.94
C MET A 79 1.17 -45.39 -2.83
N LEU A 80 1.52 -44.91 -4.02
CA LEU A 80 2.43 -45.60 -4.95
C LEU A 80 3.82 -45.00 -4.79
N THR A 81 4.82 -45.86 -4.62
CA THR A 81 6.24 -45.51 -4.60
C THR A 81 6.95 -46.23 -5.73
N VAL A 82 7.71 -45.46 -6.50
CA VAL A 82 8.51 -46.00 -7.62
C VAL A 82 9.95 -45.60 -7.37
N LYS A 83 10.81 -46.60 -7.21
CA LYS A 83 12.24 -46.38 -7.00
C LYS A 83 12.94 -46.42 -8.35
N ILE A 84 13.66 -45.35 -8.69
CA ILE A 84 14.43 -45.20 -9.91
C ILE A 84 15.92 -45.10 -9.61
N SER A 85 16.76 -45.51 -10.55
CA SER A 85 18.21 -45.39 -10.47
C SER A 85 18.81 -44.96 -11.80
N ASP A 86 19.81 -44.08 -11.76
CA ASP A 86 20.66 -43.69 -12.89
C ASP A 86 22.00 -44.48 -12.97
N GLY A 87 22.15 -45.49 -12.11
CA GLY A 87 23.36 -46.27 -11.95
C GLY A 87 24.28 -45.76 -10.86
N ASN A 88 24.26 -44.49 -10.51
CA ASN A 88 25.09 -43.84 -9.47
C ASN A 88 24.33 -43.54 -8.19
N GLY A 89 23.02 -43.38 -8.28
CA GLY A 89 22.17 -43.07 -7.13
C GLY A 89 20.77 -43.67 -7.27
N THR A 90 19.95 -43.50 -6.22
CA THR A 90 18.53 -43.90 -6.21
C THR A 90 17.66 -42.79 -5.73
N LEU A 91 16.48 -42.65 -6.34
CA LEU A 91 15.47 -41.64 -6.01
C LEU A 91 14.09 -42.31 -5.96
N THR A 92 13.25 -41.89 -5.06
CA THR A 92 11.87 -42.38 -4.94
C THR A 92 10.89 -41.39 -5.54
N LEU A 93 10.04 -41.83 -6.47
CA LEU A 93 8.89 -41.06 -6.96
C LEU A 93 7.66 -41.49 -6.16
N ARG A 94 6.94 -40.55 -5.53
CA ARG A 94 5.82 -40.83 -4.65
C ARG A 94 4.52 -40.20 -5.17
N PHE A 95 3.44 -41.01 -5.20
CA PHE A 95 2.12 -40.58 -5.65
C PHE A 95 1.07 -40.97 -4.61
N PHE A 96 0.38 -39.96 -4.06
CA PHE A 96 -0.74 -40.19 -3.12
C PHE A 96 -2.05 -40.48 -3.83
N ASN A 97 -2.20 -40.00 -5.08
CA ASN A 97 -3.33 -40.25 -5.94
C ASN A 97 -2.82 -40.96 -7.20
N PHE A 98 -3.22 -42.19 -7.40
CA PHE A 98 -2.80 -42.98 -8.57
C PHE A 98 -3.90 -43.96 -9.00
N THR A 99 -3.90 -44.28 -10.30
CA THR A 99 -4.80 -45.29 -10.89
C THR A 99 -4.08 -46.63 -11.08
N ALA A 100 -4.84 -47.71 -11.22
CA ALA A 100 -4.26 -49.03 -11.56
C ALA A 100 -3.48 -49.00 -12.88
N ALA A 101 -3.98 -48.25 -13.89
CA ALA A 101 -3.28 -48.02 -15.14
C ALA A 101 -1.93 -47.35 -14.95
N MET A 102 -1.85 -46.31 -14.09
CA MET A 102 -0.61 -45.62 -13.76
C MET A 102 0.41 -46.59 -13.12
N LYS A 103 -0.02 -47.40 -12.14
CA LYS A 103 0.84 -48.40 -11.51
C LYS A 103 1.38 -49.38 -12.54
N ASN A 104 0.53 -49.90 -13.45
CA ASN A 104 0.93 -50.85 -14.49
C ASN A 104 1.88 -50.22 -15.51
N ASN A 105 1.81 -48.93 -15.73
CA ASN A 105 2.72 -48.23 -16.63
C ASN A 105 4.14 -48.12 -16.04
N PHE A 106 4.32 -48.07 -14.71
CA PHE A 106 5.63 -48.13 -14.04
C PHE A 106 6.08 -49.59 -13.90
N ALA A 107 6.46 -50.24 -14.99
CA ALA A 107 7.02 -51.59 -14.95
C ALA A 107 8.55 -51.53 -14.67
N GLU A 108 9.06 -52.48 -13.88
CA GLU A 108 10.50 -52.64 -13.68
C GLU A 108 11.26 -52.71 -14.99
N GLY A 109 12.41 -52.06 -15.05
CA GLY A 109 13.22 -52.00 -16.23
C GLY A 109 12.92 -50.88 -17.21
N LYS A 110 11.76 -50.23 -17.12
CA LYS A 110 11.42 -49.05 -17.93
C LYS A 110 12.25 -47.84 -17.53
N PHE A 111 12.52 -46.97 -18.48
CA PHE A 111 13.21 -45.70 -18.24
C PHE A 111 12.19 -44.57 -18.09
N VAL A 112 12.39 -43.77 -17.10
CA VAL A 112 11.53 -42.63 -16.76
C VAL A 112 12.35 -41.34 -16.63
N HIS A 113 11.87 -40.28 -17.25
CA HIS A 113 12.30 -38.92 -17.05
C HIS A 113 11.28 -38.28 -16.09
N ALA A 114 11.73 -37.74 -14.95
CA ALA A 114 10.87 -37.13 -13.94
C ALA A 114 11.39 -35.75 -13.58
N PHE A 115 10.47 -34.82 -13.34
CA PHE A 115 10.79 -33.47 -12.88
C PHE A 115 9.97 -33.12 -11.63
N GLY A 116 10.61 -32.47 -10.65
CA GLY A 116 9.94 -31.99 -9.44
C GLY A 116 10.90 -31.53 -8.36
N GLU A 117 10.31 -31.11 -7.25
CA GLU A 117 11.06 -30.69 -6.07
C GLU A 117 11.61 -31.91 -5.31
N ILE A 118 12.91 -31.90 -5.06
CA ILE A 118 13.58 -32.93 -4.29
C ILE A 118 13.31 -32.72 -2.80
N LYS A 119 12.69 -33.70 -2.17
CA LYS A 119 12.38 -33.67 -0.72
C LYS A 119 13.15 -34.78 0.02
N ARG A 120 13.29 -34.61 1.31
CA ARG A 120 13.86 -35.64 2.16
C ARG A 120 12.72 -36.47 2.74
N GLY A 121 12.62 -37.71 2.31
CA GLY A 121 11.69 -38.70 2.83
C GLY A 121 12.36 -39.66 3.81
N ASN A 122 11.57 -40.60 4.37
CA ASN A 122 12.05 -41.60 5.35
C ASN A 122 13.06 -42.60 4.75
N GLN A 123 13.06 -42.78 3.45
CA GLN A 123 13.92 -43.74 2.73
C GLN A 123 14.98 -43.05 1.83
N GLY A 124 15.28 -41.79 2.07
CA GLY A 124 16.20 -41.01 1.25
C GLY A 124 15.52 -39.84 0.52
N LEU A 125 16.09 -39.43 -0.62
CA LEU A 125 15.51 -38.37 -1.43
C LEU A 125 14.30 -38.87 -2.22
N GLU A 126 13.29 -38.02 -2.33
CA GLU A 126 12.07 -38.34 -3.05
C GLU A 126 11.51 -37.12 -3.80
N ILE A 127 10.72 -37.38 -4.84
CA ILE A 127 9.88 -36.38 -5.50
C ILE A 127 8.41 -36.79 -5.27
N ILE A 128 7.60 -35.86 -4.79
CA ILE A 128 6.15 -36.07 -4.57
C ILE A 128 5.41 -35.52 -5.78
N HIS A 129 4.60 -36.39 -6.40
CA HIS A 129 3.82 -36.06 -7.60
C HIS A 129 4.64 -35.43 -8.72
N PRO A 130 5.77 -36.09 -9.18
CA PRO A 130 6.57 -35.54 -10.27
C PRO A 130 5.76 -35.46 -11.57
N ASP A 131 6.11 -34.49 -12.42
CA ASP A 131 5.84 -34.62 -13.86
C ASP A 131 6.75 -35.73 -14.42
N TYR A 132 6.21 -36.66 -15.20
CA TYR A 132 7.02 -37.76 -15.73
C TYR A 132 6.66 -38.16 -17.14
N LYS A 133 7.66 -38.68 -17.88
CA LYS A 133 7.52 -39.29 -19.21
C LYS A 133 8.36 -40.56 -19.26
N PHE A 134 7.87 -41.59 -19.98
CA PHE A 134 8.68 -42.77 -20.29
C PHE A 134 9.44 -42.54 -21.59
N PHE A 135 10.63 -43.10 -21.69
CA PHE A 135 11.47 -43.04 -22.88
C PHE A 135 12.13 -44.40 -23.16
N ALA A 136 12.54 -44.63 -24.40
CA ALA A 136 13.26 -45.85 -24.80
C ALA A 136 14.78 -45.71 -24.52
N PRO A 137 15.47 -46.79 -24.15
CA PRO A 137 16.92 -46.72 -23.78
C PRO A 137 17.85 -46.14 -24.84
N ALA A 138 17.41 -46.23 -26.14
CA ALA A 138 18.17 -45.71 -27.28
C ALA A 138 17.87 -44.25 -27.65
N GLN A 139 16.95 -43.58 -26.93
CA GLN A 139 16.60 -42.20 -27.19
C GLN A 139 17.38 -41.32 -26.23
N THR A 140 18.06 -40.31 -26.78
CA THR A 140 18.54 -39.18 -25.94
C THR A 140 17.31 -38.48 -25.38
N PRO A 141 17.31 -38.14 -24.10
CA PRO A 141 16.19 -37.46 -23.49
C PRO A 141 15.90 -36.14 -24.19
N ASP A 142 14.62 -35.89 -24.49
CA ASP A 142 14.12 -34.60 -24.90
C ASP A 142 14.22 -33.65 -23.67
N VAL A 143 15.33 -32.92 -23.57
CA VAL A 143 15.42 -31.79 -22.64
C VAL A 143 14.79 -30.58 -23.31
N GLU A 144 14.12 -29.77 -22.51
CA GLU A 144 13.52 -28.53 -23.02
C GLU A 144 14.64 -27.58 -23.50
N PRO A 145 14.55 -27.00 -24.71
CA PRO A 145 15.60 -26.10 -25.20
C PRO A 145 15.67 -24.77 -24.43
N ASN A 146 14.57 -24.40 -23.77
CA ASN A 146 14.40 -23.17 -23.01
C ASN A 146 13.93 -23.47 -21.59
N LEU A 147 14.12 -22.51 -20.69
CA LEU A 147 13.51 -22.58 -19.37
C LEU A 147 11.97 -22.64 -19.49
N THR A 148 11.38 -23.45 -18.65
CA THR A 148 9.95 -23.73 -18.70
C THR A 148 9.17 -22.71 -17.84
N PRO A 149 8.31 -21.86 -18.43
CA PRO A 149 7.55 -20.86 -17.67
C PRO A 149 6.42 -21.50 -16.87
N VAL A 150 6.16 -20.94 -15.69
CA VAL A 150 5.00 -21.23 -14.84
C VAL A 150 4.12 -19.99 -14.79
N TYR A 151 2.91 -20.11 -15.33
CA TYR A 151 1.94 -19.01 -15.43
C TYR A 151 0.98 -18.94 -14.24
N PRO A 152 0.43 -17.76 -13.93
CA PRO A 152 -0.77 -17.66 -13.10
C PRO A 152 -1.90 -18.49 -13.71
N THR A 153 -2.67 -19.21 -12.88
CA THR A 153 -3.71 -20.11 -13.35
C THR A 153 -4.88 -20.17 -12.38
N THR A 154 -5.99 -20.76 -12.81
CA THR A 154 -7.18 -21.02 -12.00
C THR A 154 -7.50 -22.52 -12.00
N GLU A 155 -8.45 -22.92 -11.15
CA GLU A 155 -8.86 -24.31 -11.03
C GLU A 155 -9.30 -24.88 -12.39
N GLY A 156 -8.71 -26.02 -12.76
CA GLY A 156 -8.98 -26.72 -14.00
C GLY A 156 -8.27 -26.18 -15.26
N LEU A 157 -7.51 -25.10 -15.19
CA LEU A 157 -6.65 -24.62 -16.27
C LEU A 157 -5.21 -25.10 -16.04
N ARG A 158 -4.72 -25.99 -16.90
CA ARG A 158 -3.42 -26.66 -16.73
C ARG A 158 -2.28 -25.83 -17.31
N GLN A 159 -1.10 -25.89 -16.68
CA GLN A 159 0.13 -25.23 -17.16
C GLN A 159 0.49 -25.62 -18.60
N LEU A 160 0.34 -26.92 -18.94
CA LEU A 160 0.60 -27.39 -20.31
C LEU A 160 -0.31 -26.72 -21.34
N THR A 161 -1.59 -26.49 -21.00
CA THR A 161 -2.53 -25.79 -21.89
C THR A 161 -2.06 -24.34 -22.10
N LEU A 162 -1.72 -23.62 -21.04
CA LEU A 162 -1.22 -22.24 -21.14
C LEU A 162 0.07 -22.16 -21.95
N ARG A 163 1.01 -23.09 -21.73
CA ARG A 163 2.27 -23.15 -22.50
C ARG A 163 2.02 -23.34 -24.00
N ASN A 164 1.15 -24.30 -24.36
CA ASN A 164 0.82 -24.58 -25.76
C ASN A 164 0.10 -23.41 -26.44
N LEU A 165 -0.79 -22.73 -25.73
CA LEU A 165 -1.45 -21.53 -26.24
C LEU A 165 -0.47 -20.37 -26.41
N THR A 166 0.45 -20.19 -25.46
CA THR A 166 1.49 -19.18 -25.55
C THR A 166 2.46 -19.43 -26.71
N ASP A 167 2.78 -20.71 -27.01
CA ASP A 167 3.60 -21.04 -28.18
C ASP A 167 2.91 -20.64 -29.50
N GLN A 168 1.61 -20.86 -29.59
CA GLN A 168 0.82 -20.42 -30.76
C GLN A 168 0.79 -18.88 -30.82
N ALA A 169 0.62 -18.19 -29.68
CA ALA A 169 0.64 -16.72 -29.62
C ALA A 169 2.00 -16.14 -30.03
N LEU A 170 3.11 -16.75 -29.61
CA LEU A 170 4.47 -16.38 -30.03
C LEU A 170 4.70 -16.63 -31.52
N ALA A 171 4.16 -17.70 -32.09
CA ALA A 171 4.24 -17.93 -33.52
C ALA A 171 3.42 -16.91 -34.34
N LEU A 172 2.29 -16.44 -33.80
CA LEU A 172 1.53 -15.34 -34.39
C LEU A 172 2.30 -14.02 -34.27
N LEU A 173 3.01 -13.78 -33.15
CA LEU A 173 3.84 -12.61 -32.95
C LEU A 173 4.96 -12.49 -34.01
N GLU A 174 5.42 -13.58 -34.59
CA GLU A 174 6.40 -13.58 -35.69
C GLU A 174 5.79 -13.12 -37.03
N LYS A 175 4.51 -13.38 -37.23
CA LYS A 175 3.78 -13.06 -38.47
C LYS A 175 3.06 -11.72 -38.40
N SER A 176 2.66 -11.31 -37.20
CA SER A 176 1.89 -10.09 -36.93
C SER A 176 2.58 -9.31 -35.82
N ALA A 177 3.08 -8.12 -36.11
CA ALA A 177 3.81 -7.33 -35.13
C ALA A 177 2.90 -6.85 -33.99
N VAL A 178 3.34 -6.98 -32.74
CA VAL A 178 2.84 -6.13 -31.66
C VAL A 178 3.34 -4.71 -31.94
N GLN A 179 2.39 -3.78 -31.96
CA GLN A 179 2.73 -2.39 -32.25
C GLN A 179 3.71 -1.83 -31.23
N GLU A 180 4.84 -1.30 -31.71
CA GLU A 180 5.77 -0.53 -30.86
C GLU A 180 5.16 0.84 -30.60
N LEU A 181 4.78 1.11 -29.35
CA LEU A 181 4.09 2.34 -28.97
C LEU A 181 5.02 3.40 -28.39
N LEU A 182 6.24 3.01 -27.99
CA LEU A 182 7.23 3.95 -27.51
C LEU A 182 7.89 4.66 -28.70
N PRO A 183 7.80 5.99 -28.79
CA PRO A 183 8.48 6.76 -29.84
C PRO A 183 10.00 6.53 -29.81
N SER A 184 10.61 6.38 -30.98
CA SER A 184 12.05 6.19 -31.11
C SER A 184 12.84 7.37 -30.52
N GLY A 185 13.95 7.06 -29.85
CA GLY A 185 14.85 8.06 -29.28
C GLY A 185 14.48 8.58 -27.89
N LEU A 186 13.29 8.23 -27.33
CA LEU A 186 12.91 8.64 -25.98
C LEU A 186 13.48 7.74 -24.88
N TYR A 187 13.74 6.51 -25.22
CA TYR A 187 14.30 5.48 -24.34
C TYR A 187 15.37 4.71 -25.11
N ASP A 188 16.51 4.52 -24.49
CA ASP A 188 17.60 3.70 -25.07
C ASP A 188 17.21 2.22 -25.03
N GLN A 189 16.51 1.80 -26.06
CA GLN A 189 15.94 0.47 -26.15
C GLN A 189 16.97 -0.52 -26.67
N GLN A 190 17.43 -1.40 -25.80
CA GLN A 190 18.30 -2.51 -26.20
C GLN A 190 17.57 -3.57 -27.01
N MET A 191 16.21 -3.60 -26.95
CA MET A 191 15.38 -4.55 -27.69
C MET A 191 13.97 -4.06 -27.94
N THR A 192 13.31 -4.62 -28.94
CA THR A 192 11.90 -4.37 -29.25
C THR A 192 10.97 -5.07 -28.24
N LEU A 193 9.71 -4.62 -28.19
CA LEU A 193 8.68 -5.26 -27.36
C LEU A 193 8.49 -6.75 -27.73
N ALA A 194 8.47 -7.06 -29.03
CA ALA A 194 8.34 -8.43 -29.51
C ALA A 194 9.51 -9.32 -29.07
N GLN A 195 10.75 -8.83 -29.12
CA GLN A 195 11.92 -9.55 -28.61
C GLN A 195 11.83 -9.76 -27.11
N ALA A 196 11.43 -8.73 -26.34
CA ALA A 196 11.26 -8.83 -24.91
C ALA A 196 10.23 -9.90 -24.53
N LEU A 197 9.05 -9.89 -25.16
CA LEU A 197 8.02 -10.89 -24.93
C LEU A 197 8.50 -12.32 -25.24
N LYS A 198 9.21 -12.54 -26.35
CA LYS A 198 9.79 -13.85 -26.69
C LYS A 198 10.73 -14.35 -25.60
N ILE A 199 11.65 -13.50 -25.15
CA ILE A 199 12.62 -13.85 -24.11
C ILE A 199 11.90 -14.14 -22.78
N ILE A 200 10.90 -13.34 -22.39
CA ILE A 200 10.16 -13.56 -21.15
C ILE A 200 9.40 -14.90 -21.19
N HIS A 201 8.77 -15.25 -22.30
CA HIS A 201 8.03 -16.49 -22.38
C HIS A 201 8.88 -17.74 -22.65
N ARG A 202 10.03 -17.56 -23.28
CA ARG A 202 10.96 -18.66 -23.65
C ARG A 202 12.42 -18.24 -23.44
N PRO A 203 12.83 -18.05 -22.16
CA PRO A 203 14.22 -17.68 -21.88
C PRO A 203 15.15 -18.86 -22.21
N SER A 204 16.29 -18.56 -22.83
CA SER A 204 17.27 -19.61 -23.17
C SER A 204 17.89 -20.24 -21.90
N ALA A 205 18.40 -21.46 -22.04
CA ALA A 205 19.07 -22.16 -20.94
C ALA A 205 20.31 -21.41 -20.37
N GLU A 206 20.91 -20.54 -21.19
CA GLU A 206 22.14 -19.79 -20.85
C GLU A 206 21.87 -18.48 -20.13
N ILE A 207 20.59 -18.10 -19.95
CA ILE A 207 20.22 -16.83 -19.34
C ILE A 207 20.62 -16.81 -17.86
N ASP A 208 21.12 -15.67 -17.37
CA ASP A 208 21.42 -15.52 -15.95
C ASP A 208 20.09 -15.37 -15.16
N LEU A 209 19.66 -16.47 -14.53
CA LEU A 209 18.43 -16.51 -13.72
C LEU A 209 18.43 -15.48 -12.60
N ARG A 210 19.61 -15.11 -12.05
CA ARG A 210 19.69 -14.10 -11.00
C ARG A 210 19.27 -12.72 -11.50
N LEU A 211 19.57 -12.37 -12.75
CA LEU A 211 19.09 -11.12 -13.37
C LEU A 211 17.56 -11.16 -13.56
N PHE A 212 17.01 -12.33 -13.90
CA PHE A 212 15.57 -12.52 -14.00
C PHE A 212 14.87 -12.41 -12.64
N GLU A 213 15.40 -13.06 -11.61
CA GLU A 213 14.87 -12.99 -10.24
C GLU A 213 14.90 -11.56 -9.68
N GLN A 214 15.92 -10.79 -10.05
CA GLN A 214 16.09 -9.39 -9.65
C GLN A 214 15.30 -8.40 -10.52
N GLY A 215 14.60 -8.86 -11.57
CA GLY A 215 13.90 -7.99 -12.51
C GLY A 215 14.81 -7.09 -13.35
N ARG A 216 16.08 -7.43 -13.47
CA ARG A 216 17.13 -6.58 -14.12
C ARG A 216 17.48 -7.02 -15.53
N HIS A 217 16.93 -8.12 -16.02
CA HIS A 217 17.17 -8.53 -17.39
C HIS A 217 16.57 -7.50 -18.36
N PRO A 218 17.26 -7.11 -19.45
CA PRO A 218 16.79 -6.09 -20.39
C PRO A 218 15.37 -6.30 -20.91
N ALA A 219 14.96 -7.56 -21.13
CA ALA A 219 13.60 -7.90 -21.55
C ALA A 219 12.56 -7.53 -20.46
N GLN A 220 12.88 -7.78 -19.18
CA GLN A 220 12.00 -7.41 -18.06
C GLN A 220 11.97 -5.89 -17.91
N VAL A 221 13.13 -5.24 -17.93
CA VAL A 221 13.22 -3.77 -17.84
C VAL A 221 12.41 -3.09 -18.94
N ARG A 222 12.40 -3.65 -20.17
CA ARG A 222 11.58 -3.15 -21.29
C ARG A 222 10.09 -3.18 -20.96
N LEU A 223 9.58 -4.28 -20.38
CA LEU A 223 8.17 -4.40 -20.00
C LEU A 223 7.84 -3.56 -18.76
N ILE A 224 8.72 -3.55 -17.75
CA ILE A 224 8.58 -2.74 -16.53
C ILE A 224 8.45 -1.26 -16.90
N MET A 225 9.28 -0.76 -17.80
CA MET A 225 9.23 0.62 -18.28
C MET A 225 7.87 0.94 -18.90
N GLU A 226 7.36 0.07 -19.77
CA GLU A 226 6.07 0.32 -20.44
C GLU A 226 4.89 0.25 -19.47
N GLU A 227 4.91 -0.67 -18.50
CA GLU A 227 3.88 -0.77 -17.47
C GLU A 227 3.86 0.46 -16.55
N LEU A 228 5.03 0.91 -16.08
CA LEU A 228 5.16 2.12 -15.27
C LEU A 228 4.76 3.38 -16.08
N LEU A 229 5.06 3.41 -17.38
CA LEU A 229 4.61 4.48 -18.28
C LEU A 229 3.10 4.49 -18.40
N ALA A 230 2.45 3.33 -18.60
CA ALA A 230 0.99 3.24 -18.66
C ALA A 230 0.33 3.84 -17.43
N GLN A 231 0.83 3.49 -16.24
CA GLN A 231 0.33 4.02 -14.98
C GLN A 231 0.52 5.55 -14.89
N ASN A 232 1.71 6.05 -15.23
CA ASN A 232 1.98 7.50 -15.17
C ASN A 232 1.15 8.27 -16.22
N LEU A 233 0.98 7.73 -17.43
CA LEU A 233 0.17 8.32 -18.48
C LEU A 233 -1.31 8.40 -18.09
N SER A 234 -1.86 7.34 -17.48
CA SER A 234 -3.22 7.34 -16.97
C SER A 234 -3.42 8.45 -15.92
N MET A 235 -2.49 8.59 -14.96
CA MET A 235 -2.54 9.65 -13.95
C MET A 235 -2.41 11.06 -14.58
N LEU A 236 -1.53 11.23 -15.58
CA LEU A 236 -1.41 12.50 -16.31
C LEU A 236 -2.67 12.84 -17.10
N ALA A 237 -3.35 11.85 -17.68
CA ALA A 237 -4.61 12.04 -18.36
C ALA A 237 -5.71 12.53 -17.42
N ILE A 238 -5.85 11.93 -16.24
CA ILE A 238 -6.78 12.34 -15.18
C ILE A 238 -6.47 13.79 -14.75
N ARG A 239 -5.20 14.08 -14.50
CA ARG A 239 -4.74 15.43 -14.14
C ARG A 239 -5.03 16.46 -15.22
N SER A 240 -4.77 16.14 -16.48
CA SER A 240 -5.05 17.03 -17.63
C SER A 240 -6.54 17.29 -17.77
N GLN A 241 -7.39 16.29 -17.54
CA GLN A 241 -8.83 16.46 -17.52
C GLN A 241 -9.27 17.39 -16.37
N GLY A 242 -8.69 17.23 -15.17
CA GLY A 242 -8.92 18.13 -14.04
C GLY A 242 -8.44 19.57 -14.28
N GLN A 243 -7.42 19.79 -15.10
CA GLN A 243 -6.93 21.13 -15.47
C GLN A 243 -7.84 21.86 -16.50
N GLN A 244 -8.74 21.14 -17.15
CA GLN A 244 -9.77 21.77 -18.01
C GLN A 244 -10.92 22.35 -17.18
N ASP A 245 -11.05 21.96 -15.93
CA ASP A 245 -12.04 22.52 -15.01
C ASP A 245 -11.62 23.93 -14.60
N VAL A 246 -12.60 24.76 -14.37
CA VAL A 246 -12.40 26.15 -13.95
C VAL A 246 -12.45 26.24 -12.43
N ALA A 247 -11.53 26.98 -11.83
CA ALA A 247 -11.57 27.38 -10.43
C ALA A 247 -11.55 28.90 -10.29
N LEU A 248 -11.93 29.38 -9.11
CA LEU A 248 -11.83 30.79 -8.77
C LEU A 248 -10.37 31.13 -8.41
N PRO A 249 -9.64 31.93 -9.21
CA PRO A 249 -8.28 32.33 -8.84
C PRO A 249 -8.32 33.21 -7.58
N LEU A 250 -7.51 32.83 -6.60
CA LEU A 250 -7.36 33.60 -5.36
C LEU A 250 -6.11 34.49 -5.45
N ALA A 251 -6.27 35.73 -5.85
CA ALA A 251 -5.20 36.69 -6.00
C ALA A 251 -4.41 36.91 -4.68
N PRO A 252 -3.16 37.37 -4.75
CA PRO A 252 -2.38 37.64 -3.54
C PRO A 252 -3.02 38.70 -2.65
N VAL A 253 -3.43 38.29 -1.47
CA VAL A 253 -3.90 39.14 -0.37
C VAL A 253 -3.24 38.67 0.92
N HIS A 254 -2.90 39.57 1.82
CA HIS A 254 -2.00 39.23 2.93
C HIS A 254 -2.48 39.76 4.29
N GLN A 255 -3.57 40.48 4.37
CA GLN A 255 -4.00 41.12 5.61
C GLN A 255 -4.34 40.10 6.69
N LEU A 256 -5.23 39.14 6.40
CA LEU A 256 -5.62 38.08 7.32
C LEU A 256 -4.43 37.15 7.64
N LYS A 257 -3.58 36.87 6.65
CA LYS A 257 -2.36 36.07 6.86
C LYS A 257 -1.42 36.73 7.86
N GLN A 258 -1.18 38.04 7.71
CA GLN A 258 -0.33 38.81 8.63
C GLN A 258 -0.94 38.87 10.03
N GLN A 259 -2.24 39.07 10.16
CA GLN A 259 -2.94 39.04 11.44
C GLN A 259 -2.82 37.68 12.13
N LEU A 260 -3.02 36.59 11.38
CA LEU A 260 -2.87 35.26 11.92
C LEU A 260 -1.44 35.01 12.40
N LEU A 261 -0.44 35.32 11.60
CA LEU A 261 0.97 35.13 11.94
C LEU A 261 1.39 35.98 13.18
N ALA A 262 0.84 37.17 13.32
CA ALA A 262 1.13 38.04 14.48
C ALA A 262 0.54 37.52 15.81
N GLN A 263 -0.51 36.72 15.75
CA GLN A 263 -1.15 36.12 16.95
C GLN A 263 -0.46 34.83 17.40
N LEU A 264 0.36 34.19 16.53
CA LEU A 264 1.02 32.94 16.90
C LEU A 264 2.15 33.17 17.90
N PRO A 265 2.28 32.32 18.93
CA PRO A 265 3.38 32.41 19.90
C PRO A 265 4.73 31.88 19.35
N PHE A 266 4.77 31.52 18.07
CA PHE A 266 5.93 30.92 17.35
C PHE A 266 5.97 31.38 15.90
N THR A 267 7.12 31.22 15.28
CA THR A 267 7.32 31.52 13.85
C THR A 267 7.23 30.22 13.04
N PRO A 268 6.52 30.20 11.88
CA PRO A 268 6.53 29.04 11.00
C PRO A 268 7.93 28.64 10.55
N THR A 269 8.20 27.35 10.47
CA THR A 269 9.48 26.80 9.97
C THR A 269 9.68 27.14 8.50
N LYS A 270 10.93 27.05 8.01
CA LYS A 270 11.24 27.27 6.60
C LYS A 270 10.49 26.31 5.69
N ALA A 271 10.35 25.03 6.10
CA ALA A 271 9.59 24.04 5.36
C ALA A 271 8.11 24.40 5.27
N GLN A 272 7.49 24.85 6.36
CA GLN A 272 6.10 25.32 6.37
C GLN A 272 5.92 26.55 5.47
N GLN A 273 6.82 27.53 5.53
CA GLN A 273 6.77 28.72 4.68
C GLN A 273 6.89 28.35 3.18
N ARG A 274 7.80 27.43 2.82
CA ARG A 274 7.95 26.91 1.47
C ARG A 274 6.66 26.25 0.97
N VAL A 275 6.08 25.34 1.76
CA VAL A 275 4.85 24.64 1.40
C VAL A 275 3.67 25.60 1.26
N VAL A 276 3.55 26.61 2.13
CA VAL A 276 2.54 27.67 1.99
C VAL A 276 2.72 28.43 0.70
N ALA A 277 3.94 28.80 0.32
CA ALA A 277 4.20 29.48 -0.94
C ALA A 277 3.84 28.63 -2.17
N GLU A 278 4.09 27.34 -2.14
CA GLU A 278 3.67 26.41 -3.19
C GLU A 278 2.14 26.33 -3.32
N ILE A 279 1.43 26.27 -2.20
CA ILE A 279 -0.04 26.29 -2.16
C ILE A 279 -0.57 27.62 -2.71
N GLU A 280 -0.03 28.75 -2.26
CA GLU A 280 -0.44 30.08 -2.69
C GLU A 280 -0.27 30.26 -4.21
N ALA A 281 0.84 29.78 -4.77
CA ALA A 281 1.07 29.79 -6.22
C ALA A 281 0.04 28.95 -7.01
N ASP A 282 -0.46 27.86 -6.44
CA ASP A 282 -1.50 27.06 -7.07
C ASP A 282 -2.89 27.72 -6.93
N LEU A 283 -3.18 28.36 -5.82
CA LEU A 283 -4.44 29.06 -5.58
C LEU A 283 -4.65 30.25 -6.52
N GLU A 284 -3.59 30.80 -7.12
CA GLU A 284 -3.66 31.88 -8.11
C GLU A 284 -4.10 31.40 -9.51
N LYS A 285 -4.05 30.10 -9.76
CA LYS A 285 -4.34 29.53 -11.07
C LYS A 285 -5.85 29.46 -11.35
N PRO A 286 -6.27 29.57 -12.62
CA PRO A 286 -7.68 29.51 -13.01
C PRO A 286 -8.26 28.08 -13.02
N HIS A 287 -7.49 27.09 -12.63
CA HIS A 287 -7.91 25.68 -12.51
C HIS A 287 -7.77 25.18 -11.08
N PRO A 288 -8.53 24.15 -10.67
CA PRO A 288 -8.51 23.65 -9.31
C PRO A 288 -7.12 23.16 -8.89
N MET A 289 -6.63 23.64 -7.77
CA MET A 289 -5.47 23.05 -7.11
C MET A 289 -5.85 21.64 -6.61
N MET A 290 -5.00 20.67 -6.89
CA MET A 290 -5.07 19.32 -6.35
C MET A 290 -3.71 19.02 -5.69
N ARG A 291 -3.56 19.30 -4.38
CA ARG A 291 -2.24 19.22 -3.71
C ARG A 291 -2.28 18.35 -2.47
N LEU A 292 -1.31 17.44 -2.38
CA LEU A 292 -1.06 16.59 -1.20
C LEU A 292 0.07 17.21 -0.36
N VAL A 293 -0.23 17.54 0.88
CA VAL A 293 0.77 17.96 1.89
C VAL A 293 1.09 16.80 2.79
N GLN A 294 2.33 16.36 2.73
CA GLN A 294 2.87 15.33 3.60
C GLN A 294 3.74 15.95 4.70
N GLY A 295 3.66 15.39 5.87
CA GLY A 295 4.53 15.78 6.98
C GLY A 295 4.35 14.84 8.15
N ASP A 296 5.39 14.63 8.90
CA ASP A 296 5.37 13.77 10.07
C ASP A 296 4.36 14.26 11.13
N VAL A 297 4.05 13.40 12.09
CA VAL A 297 3.20 13.78 13.23
C VAL A 297 3.77 15.00 13.94
N GLY A 298 2.93 16.06 14.05
CA GLY A 298 3.32 17.33 14.68
C GLY A 298 4.24 18.22 13.85
N SER A 299 4.36 18.01 12.54
CA SER A 299 5.07 18.91 11.62
C SER A 299 4.36 20.25 11.38
N GLY A 300 3.14 20.43 11.91
CA GLY A 300 2.35 21.65 11.80
C GLY A 300 1.53 21.78 10.52
N LYS A 301 1.09 20.68 9.92
CA LYS A 301 0.21 20.66 8.74
C LYS A 301 -1.05 21.51 8.92
N THR A 302 -1.63 21.49 10.13
CA THR A 302 -2.84 22.28 10.46
C THR A 302 -2.60 23.78 10.30
N LEU A 303 -1.41 24.27 10.66
CA LEU A 303 -1.04 25.68 10.47
C LEU A 303 -0.95 26.02 8.97
N VAL A 304 -0.34 25.15 8.18
CA VAL A 304 -0.25 25.31 6.73
C VAL A 304 -1.66 25.37 6.11
N ALA A 305 -2.57 24.50 6.56
CA ALA A 305 -3.97 24.51 6.15
C ALA A 305 -4.70 25.82 6.55
N ALA A 306 -4.44 26.32 7.76
CA ALA A 306 -5.04 27.60 8.20
C ALA A 306 -4.53 28.78 7.36
N LEU A 307 -3.25 28.82 7.01
CA LEU A 307 -2.68 29.86 6.15
C LEU A 307 -3.26 29.80 4.72
N ALA A 308 -3.55 28.62 4.20
CA ALA A 308 -4.26 28.46 2.93
C ALA A 308 -5.75 28.91 3.05
N ALA A 309 -6.40 28.55 4.17
CA ALA A 309 -7.80 28.88 4.42
C ALA A 309 -8.03 30.41 4.51
N VAL A 310 -7.18 31.14 5.23
CA VAL A 310 -7.35 32.60 5.38
C VAL A 310 -7.27 33.34 4.05
N ARG A 311 -6.55 32.82 3.06
CA ARG A 311 -6.52 33.42 1.72
C ARG A 311 -7.88 33.32 1.01
N ALA A 312 -8.55 32.20 1.07
CA ALA A 312 -9.89 32.04 0.49
C ALA A 312 -10.91 32.89 1.27
N ILE A 313 -10.80 32.94 2.60
CA ILE A 313 -11.70 33.72 3.47
C ILE A 313 -11.55 35.22 3.22
N GLU A 314 -10.32 35.71 3.00
CA GLU A 314 -10.05 37.12 2.70
C GLU A 314 -10.71 37.58 1.38
N HIS A 315 -10.93 36.65 0.44
CA HIS A 315 -11.72 36.85 -0.77
C HIS A 315 -13.25 36.76 -0.53
N GLY A 316 -13.68 36.52 0.71
CA GLY A 316 -15.10 36.37 1.03
C GLY A 316 -15.67 34.98 0.78
N TYR A 317 -14.84 34.02 0.36
CA TYR A 317 -15.25 32.64 0.08
C TYR A 317 -15.25 31.75 1.31
N GLN A 318 -15.90 30.59 1.18
CA GLN A 318 -15.95 29.57 2.22
C GLN A 318 -14.88 28.51 2.05
N VAL A 319 -14.44 27.96 3.18
CA VAL A 319 -13.50 26.84 3.28
C VAL A 319 -14.14 25.72 4.08
N ALA A 320 -14.06 24.50 3.60
CA ALA A 320 -14.48 23.29 4.30
C ALA A 320 -13.28 22.44 4.69
N LEU A 321 -13.17 22.06 5.97
CA LEU A 321 -12.18 21.10 6.47
C LEU A 321 -12.87 19.83 6.92
N MET A 322 -12.49 18.72 6.32
CA MET A 322 -13.00 17.41 6.65
C MET A 322 -11.96 16.59 7.40
N ALA A 323 -12.38 15.98 8.51
CA ALA A 323 -11.60 15.01 9.25
C ALA A 323 -12.32 13.65 9.33
N PRO A 324 -11.57 12.52 9.44
CA PRO A 324 -12.16 11.18 9.39
C PRO A 324 -12.98 10.81 10.63
N THR A 325 -12.71 11.44 11.76
CA THR A 325 -13.40 11.16 13.03
C THR A 325 -13.93 12.43 13.68
N GLU A 326 -14.99 12.30 14.48
CA GLU A 326 -15.55 13.45 15.21
C GLU A 326 -14.54 14.08 16.16
N LEU A 327 -13.72 13.28 16.83
CA LEU A 327 -12.71 13.77 17.76
C LEU A 327 -11.65 14.63 17.05
N LEU A 328 -11.18 14.19 15.89
CA LEU A 328 -10.20 14.95 15.11
C LEU A 328 -10.83 16.22 14.51
N ALA A 329 -12.08 16.14 14.03
CA ALA A 329 -12.81 17.28 13.55
C ALA A 329 -13.03 18.33 14.67
N GLU A 330 -13.38 17.90 15.89
CA GLU A 330 -13.53 18.76 17.05
C GLU A 330 -12.20 19.46 17.40
N GLN A 331 -11.10 18.73 17.39
CA GLN A 331 -9.76 19.30 17.62
C GLN A 331 -9.43 20.37 16.56
N HIS A 332 -9.69 20.10 15.29
CA HIS A 332 -9.53 21.09 14.23
C HIS A 332 -10.42 22.30 14.44
N SER A 333 -11.71 22.09 14.79
CA SER A 333 -12.64 23.19 15.07
C SER A 333 -12.14 24.10 16.18
N LEU A 334 -11.64 23.52 17.29
CA LEU A 334 -11.07 24.29 18.41
C LEU A 334 -9.82 25.06 17.98
N ASN A 335 -8.91 24.44 17.23
CA ASN A 335 -7.71 25.11 16.76
C ASN A 335 -8.04 26.27 15.81
N PHE A 336 -8.94 26.05 14.86
CA PHE A 336 -9.35 27.08 13.92
C PHE A 336 -10.13 28.20 14.62
N ALA A 337 -11.03 27.88 15.57
CA ALA A 337 -11.71 28.88 16.36
C ALA A 337 -10.73 29.76 17.16
N GLN A 338 -9.74 29.14 17.83
CA GLN A 338 -8.71 29.87 18.55
C GLN A 338 -7.93 30.85 17.66
N TRP A 339 -7.69 30.50 16.40
CA TRP A 339 -6.94 31.33 15.48
C TRP A 339 -7.79 32.35 14.74
N LEU A 340 -9.03 32.01 14.36
CA LEU A 340 -9.84 32.82 13.45
C LEU A 340 -10.88 33.71 14.16
N GLU A 341 -11.45 33.26 15.29
CA GLU A 341 -12.46 34.06 16.01
C GLU A 341 -11.94 35.41 16.52
N PRO A 342 -10.69 35.53 17.02
CA PRO A 342 -10.12 36.84 17.37
C PRO A 342 -9.99 37.80 16.19
N MET A 343 -10.02 37.26 14.94
CA MET A 343 -10.02 38.06 13.70
C MET A 343 -11.42 38.36 13.19
N GLY A 344 -12.46 38.01 13.95
CA GLY A 344 -13.87 38.19 13.58
C GLY A 344 -14.42 37.16 12.60
N ILE A 345 -13.70 36.04 12.39
CA ILE A 345 -14.11 34.97 11.47
C ILE A 345 -14.72 33.84 12.28
N GLN A 346 -16.01 33.56 12.04
CA GLN A 346 -16.72 32.48 12.74
C GLN A 346 -16.39 31.12 12.12
N VAL A 347 -16.22 30.11 12.99
CA VAL A 347 -15.98 28.72 12.61
C VAL A 347 -17.24 27.91 12.82
N GLY A 348 -17.76 27.32 11.75
CA GLY A 348 -18.92 26.43 11.78
C GLY A 348 -18.52 24.98 12.06
N TRP A 349 -19.46 24.25 12.64
CA TRP A 349 -19.27 22.87 13.04
C TRP A 349 -20.38 21.96 12.48
N LEU A 350 -20.00 20.92 11.73
CA LEU A 350 -20.96 19.95 11.20
C LEU A 350 -20.45 18.52 11.39
N ALA A 351 -21.03 17.80 12.35
CA ALA A 351 -20.75 16.40 12.63
C ALA A 351 -22.03 15.59 12.82
N GLY A 352 -21.93 14.26 12.79
CA GLY A 352 -23.08 13.37 12.89
C GLY A 352 -23.89 13.48 14.18
N LYS A 353 -23.26 13.99 15.26
CA LYS A 353 -23.94 14.24 16.56
C LYS A 353 -24.87 15.43 16.57
N LEU A 354 -24.66 16.40 15.70
CA LEU A 354 -25.53 17.60 15.62
C LEU A 354 -26.87 17.20 15.02
N LYS A 355 -27.95 17.31 15.80
CA LYS A 355 -29.29 16.89 15.42
C LYS A 355 -30.32 17.98 15.66
N GLY A 356 -31.51 17.84 15.01
CA GLY A 356 -32.63 18.69 15.18
C GLY A 356 -32.38 20.17 14.86
N LYS A 357 -32.99 21.08 15.62
CA LYS A 357 -32.93 22.53 15.37
C LYS A 357 -31.53 23.11 15.31
N ALA A 358 -30.58 22.58 16.12
CA ALA A 358 -29.18 23.03 16.10
C ALA A 358 -28.54 22.74 14.76
N ARG A 359 -28.79 21.55 14.19
CA ARG A 359 -28.30 21.19 12.86
C ARG A 359 -28.91 22.06 11.77
N GLU A 360 -30.21 22.30 11.82
CA GLU A 360 -30.91 23.16 10.85
C GLU A 360 -30.35 24.58 10.87
N THR A 361 -30.10 25.13 12.07
CA THR A 361 -29.52 26.46 12.24
C THR A 361 -28.11 26.51 11.61
N GLU A 362 -27.27 25.50 11.86
CA GLU A 362 -25.91 25.48 11.32
C GLU A 362 -25.92 25.31 9.80
N LEU A 363 -26.78 24.45 9.25
CA LEU A 363 -26.98 24.32 7.80
C LEU A 363 -27.40 25.65 7.15
N ALA A 364 -28.30 26.41 7.79
CA ALA A 364 -28.71 27.72 7.30
C ALA A 364 -27.55 28.75 7.32
N ARG A 365 -26.74 28.75 8.38
CA ARG A 365 -25.56 29.62 8.50
C ARG A 365 -24.48 29.29 7.44
N ILE A 366 -24.31 28.01 7.13
CA ILE A 366 -23.41 27.57 6.06
C ILE A 366 -23.93 27.99 4.69
N ALA A 367 -25.25 27.77 4.43
CA ALA A 367 -25.91 28.10 3.17
C ALA A 367 -25.94 29.60 2.87
N SER A 368 -26.06 30.42 3.91
CA SER A 368 -26.05 31.90 3.78
C SER A 368 -24.66 32.50 3.58
N GLY A 369 -23.58 31.71 3.77
CA GLY A 369 -22.23 32.23 3.74
C GLY A 369 -21.80 33.05 4.96
N GLU A 370 -22.61 33.06 6.03
CA GLU A 370 -22.26 33.68 7.30
C GLU A 370 -21.01 33.07 7.92
N VAL A 371 -20.90 31.73 7.85
CA VAL A 371 -19.76 30.99 8.33
C VAL A 371 -18.77 30.81 7.17
N LYS A 372 -17.55 31.31 7.34
CA LYS A 372 -16.52 31.25 6.31
C LYS A 372 -15.63 30.02 6.42
N MET A 373 -15.40 29.51 7.62
CA MET A 373 -14.67 28.27 7.88
C MET A 373 -15.61 27.23 8.46
N VAL A 374 -15.75 26.07 7.80
CA VAL A 374 -16.62 24.98 8.25
C VAL A 374 -15.75 23.74 8.50
N VAL A 375 -15.81 23.21 9.72
CA VAL A 375 -15.08 21.99 10.10
C VAL A 375 -16.10 20.89 10.38
N GLY A 376 -15.83 19.68 9.87
CA GLY A 376 -16.75 18.56 10.10
C GLY A 376 -16.16 17.22 9.71
N THR A 377 -17.06 16.22 9.75
CA THR A 377 -16.76 14.87 9.28
C THR A 377 -17.38 14.65 7.90
N HIS A 378 -17.55 13.38 7.49
CA HIS A 378 -18.31 13.02 6.29
C HIS A 378 -19.73 13.64 6.23
N ALA A 379 -20.22 14.20 7.33
CA ALA A 379 -21.49 14.94 7.35
C ALA A 379 -21.50 16.16 6.40
N LEU A 380 -20.32 16.69 6.05
CA LEU A 380 -20.15 17.77 5.07
C LEU A 380 -20.56 17.38 3.63
N PHE A 381 -20.58 16.08 3.32
CA PHE A 381 -20.95 15.55 2.00
C PHE A 381 -22.44 15.29 1.83
N GLN A 382 -23.23 15.26 2.91
CA GLN A 382 -24.64 14.93 2.83
C GLN A 382 -25.39 15.93 1.93
N GLU A 383 -26.33 15.44 1.13
CA GLU A 383 -27.08 16.24 0.14
C GLU A 383 -27.68 17.52 0.71
N GLN A 384 -28.05 17.51 1.99
CA GLN A 384 -28.67 18.65 2.69
C GLN A 384 -27.70 19.82 2.93
N VAL A 385 -26.38 19.60 2.80
CA VAL A 385 -25.36 20.65 3.00
C VAL A 385 -25.18 21.42 1.71
N SER A 386 -25.42 22.72 1.77
CA SER A 386 -25.20 23.66 0.66
C SER A 386 -24.26 24.76 1.11
N PHE A 387 -23.27 25.08 0.30
CA PHE A 387 -22.35 26.20 0.51
C PHE A 387 -22.77 27.39 -0.35
N ASP A 388 -22.52 28.59 0.14
CA ASP A 388 -22.70 29.80 -0.68
C ASP A 388 -21.64 29.90 -1.79
N HIS A 389 -20.37 29.99 -1.41
CA HIS A 389 -19.23 30.00 -2.35
C HIS A 389 -18.06 29.23 -1.73
N LEU A 390 -18.00 27.93 -1.94
CA LEU A 390 -16.92 27.07 -1.48
C LEU A 390 -15.71 27.17 -2.44
N ALA A 391 -14.60 27.77 -2.01
CA ALA A 391 -13.42 27.94 -2.83
C ALA A 391 -12.28 26.96 -2.49
N LEU A 392 -12.23 26.46 -1.24
CA LEU A 392 -11.18 25.53 -0.79
C LEU A 392 -11.77 24.41 0.05
N VAL A 393 -11.38 23.20 -0.27
CA VAL A 393 -11.67 22.00 0.52
C VAL A 393 -10.35 21.45 1.07
N ILE A 394 -10.31 21.25 2.38
CA ILE A 394 -9.16 20.66 3.09
C ILE A 394 -9.59 19.29 3.59
N ILE A 395 -8.82 18.26 3.27
CA ILE A 395 -9.08 16.87 3.65
C ILE A 395 -7.92 16.38 4.51
N ASP A 396 -8.19 16.04 5.77
CA ASP A 396 -7.18 15.48 6.65
C ASP A 396 -7.26 13.95 6.68
N GLU A 397 -6.08 13.30 6.72
CA GLU A 397 -5.92 11.83 6.74
C GLU A 397 -6.64 11.10 5.58
N GLN A 398 -6.32 11.48 4.36
CA GLN A 398 -6.93 10.96 3.12
C GLN A 398 -7.03 9.44 3.03
N HIS A 399 -6.08 8.70 3.58
CA HIS A 399 -6.04 7.24 3.49
C HIS A 399 -7.26 6.53 4.11
N ARG A 400 -8.09 7.26 4.86
CA ARG A 400 -9.35 6.77 5.44
C ARG A 400 -10.60 7.10 4.60
N PHE A 401 -10.42 7.77 3.44
CA PHE A 401 -11.52 8.18 2.55
C PHE A 401 -11.41 7.54 1.19
N GLY A 402 -12.54 7.06 0.65
CA GLY A 402 -12.62 6.55 -0.71
C GLY A 402 -12.59 7.65 -1.77
N VAL A 403 -12.25 7.28 -3.02
CA VAL A 403 -12.23 8.19 -4.18
C VAL A 403 -13.60 8.86 -4.39
N HIS A 404 -14.70 8.13 -4.20
CA HIS A 404 -16.07 8.66 -4.34
C HIS A 404 -16.36 9.87 -3.43
N GLN A 405 -15.90 9.84 -2.19
CA GLN A 405 -16.13 10.92 -1.23
C GLN A 405 -15.40 12.21 -1.62
N ARG A 406 -14.26 12.10 -2.27
CA ARG A 406 -13.53 13.28 -2.79
C ARG A 406 -14.25 13.92 -3.97
N LEU A 407 -14.76 13.09 -4.87
CA LEU A 407 -15.57 13.55 -6.01
C LEU A 407 -16.85 14.26 -5.56
N GLU A 408 -17.54 13.73 -4.56
CA GLU A 408 -18.75 14.34 -4.01
C GLU A 408 -18.52 15.75 -3.44
N LEU A 409 -17.41 15.99 -2.73
CA LEU A 409 -17.04 17.34 -2.27
C LEU A 409 -16.72 18.29 -3.42
N ARG A 410 -16.04 17.79 -4.42
CA ARG A 410 -15.73 18.55 -5.62
C ARG A 410 -17.01 19.01 -6.32
N GLU A 411 -17.95 18.09 -6.54
CA GLU A 411 -19.22 18.37 -7.20
C GLU A 411 -20.10 19.32 -6.37
N LYS A 412 -20.13 19.17 -5.05
CA LYS A 412 -20.87 20.07 -4.16
C LYS A 412 -20.34 21.49 -4.14
N GLY A 413 -19.06 21.66 -4.31
CA GLY A 413 -18.44 22.98 -4.44
C GLY A 413 -18.60 23.59 -5.83
N ALA A 414 -19.02 22.80 -6.83
CA ALA A 414 -19.19 23.27 -8.20
C ALA A 414 -20.39 24.22 -8.29
N LYS A 415 -20.14 25.51 -8.24
CA LYS A 415 -21.15 26.56 -8.40
C LYS A 415 -20.79 27.37 -9.66
N GLN A 416 -21.75 27.55 -10.55
CA GLN A 416 -21.58 28.29 -11.81
C GLN A 416 -20.44 27.76 -12.71
N GLY A 417 -20.14 26.45 -12.65
CA GLY A 417 -19.10 25.81 -13.44
C GLY A 417 -17.68 25.96 -12.89
N ALA A 418 -17.50 26.53 -11.69
CA ALA A 418 -16.20 26.59 -11.01
C ALA A 418 -16.15 25.54 -9.88
N TYR A 419 -15.02 24.84 -9.79
CA TYR A 419 -14.74 23.82 -8.77
C TYR A 419 -13.86 24.37 -7.65
N PRO A 420 -14.00 23.90 -6.41
CA PRO A 420 -13.11 24.33 -5.33
C PRO A 420 -11.70 23.75 -5.47
N HIS A 421 -10.73 24.49 -4.99
CA HIS A 421 -9.36 23.97 -4.78
C HIS A 421 -9.38 22.88 -3.72
N GLN A 422 -8.51 21.88 -3.82
CA GLN A 422 -8.39 20.78 -2.87
C GLN A 422 -6.99 20.69 -2.27
N LEU A 423 -6.93 20.74 -0.95
CA LEU A 423 -5.73 20.54 -0.15
C LEU A 423 -5.89 19.27 0.67
N ILE A 424 -5.07 18.29 0.38
CA ILE A 424 -5.10 16.99 1.05
C ILE A 424 -3.92 16.91 2.00
N MET A 425 -4.15 16.46 3.21
CA MET A 425 -3.12 16.30 4.23
C MET A 425 -3.00 14.85 4.68
N THR A 426 -1.79 14.41 4.99
CA THR A 426 -1.55 13.12 5.65
C THR A 426 -0.44 13.23 6.68
N ALA A 427 -0.67 12.62 7.86
CA ALA A 427 0.34 12.48 8.90
C ALA A 427 1.19 11.21 8.76
N THR A 428 0.77 10.30 7.88
CA THR A 428 1.61 9.17 7.49
C THR A 428 2.49 9.59 6.32
N PRO A 429 3.80 9.73 6.51
CA PRO A 429 4.70 9.95 5.40
C PRO A 429 4.57 8.82 4.39
N ILE A 430 4.37 9.18 3.13
CA ILE A 430 4.31 8.23 2.03
C ILE A 430 5.70 8.21 1.38
N PRO A 431 6.33 7.05 1.18
CA PRO A 431 7.60 6.97 0.49
C PRO A 431 7.54 7.73 -0.83
N ARG A 432 8.59 8.50 -1.13
CA ARG A 432 8.59 9.42 -2.27
C ARG A 432 8.25 8.74 -3.59
N THR A 433 8.80 7.55 -3.81
CA THR A 433 8.53 6.74 -5.01
C THR A 433 7.08 6.31 -5.13
N LEU A 434 6.48 5.95 -4.01
CA LEU A 434 5.09 5.56 -3.94
C LEU A 434 4.16 6.77 -4.14
N ALA A 435 4.50 7.91 -3.54
CA ALA A 435 3.77 9.16 -3.75
C ALA A 435 3.80 9.60 -5.22
N MET A 436 4.96 9.50 -5.87
CA MET A 436 5.13 9.87 -7.28
C MET A 436 4.40 8.93 -8.26
N THR A 437 3.99 7.75 -7.83
CA THR A 437 3.31 6.77 -8.68
C THR A 437 1.83 6.65 -8.33
N ALA A 438 1.50 6.54 -7.04
CA ALA A 438 0.14 6.33 -6.57
C ALA A 438 -0.71 7.62 -6.53
N TYR A 439 -0.05 8.76 -6.41
CA TYR A 439 -0.66 10.09 -6.30
C TYR A 439 -0.11 11.04 -7.35
N ALA A 440 0.22 10.52 -8.54
CA ALA A 440 0.76 11.33 -9.64
C ALA A 440 -0.26 12.34 -10.20
N ASP A 441 -1.54 12.16 -9.88
CA ASP A 441 -2.62 13.11 -10.13
C ASP A 441 -2.55 14.36 -9.24
N LEU A 442 -1.82 14.29 -8.10
CA LEU A 442 -1.67 15.37 -7.14
C LEU A 442 -0.28 16.03 -7.23
N GLU A 443 -0.23 17.34 -7.07
CA GLU A 443 1.02 18.02 -6.70
C GLU A 443 1.37 17.67 -5.26
N THR A 444 2.63 17.38 -4.98
CA THR A 444 3.06 16.94 -3.65
C THR A 444 4.00 17.95 -3.01
N SER A 445 3.67 18.37 -1.78
CA SER A 445 4.51 19.18 -0.91
C SER A 445 4.89 18.40 0.34
N VAL A 446 6.13 18.56 0.80
CA VAL A 446 6.66 17.82 1.95
C VAL A 446 7.12 18.82 3.03
N ILE A 447 6.58 18.68 4.24
CA ILE A 447 7.09 19.37 5.42
C ILE A 447 8.14 18.44 6.04
N ASP A 448 9.39 18.65 5.67
CA ASP A 448 10.56 17.84 6.04
C ASP A 448 11.30 18.39 7.28
N GLU A 449 10.64 19.24 8.03
CA GLU A 449 11.19 19.91 9.21
C GLU A 449 10.17 19.85 10.36
N LEU A 450 10.64 19.55 11.56
CA LEU A 450 9.81 19.60 12.76
C LEU A 450 9.90 20.98 13.41
N PRO A 451 8.83 21.47 14.05
CA PRO A 451 8.88 22.71 14.82
C PRO A 451 9.97 22.67 15.90
N PRO A 452 10.63 23.81 16.19
CA PRO A 452 11.65 23.87 17.23
C PRO A 452 11.07 23.50 18.60
N GLY A 453 11.91 22.90 19.46
CA GLY A 453 11.53 22.48 20.83
C GLY A 453 11.08 21.01 20.94
N ARG A 454 11.02 20.25 19.85
CA ARG A 454 10.81 18.79 19.93
C ARG A 454 12.11 18.06 20.24
N THR A 455 12.05 17.18 21.25
CA THR A 455 13.16 16.28 21.59
C THR A 455 12.96 14.93 20.90
N PRO A 456 14.04 14.28 20.39
CA PRO A 456 13.96 12.94 19.86
C PRO A 456 13.41 11.95 20.91
N ILE A 457 12.52 11.06 20.50
CA ILE A 457 11.94 10.06 21.40
C ILE A 457 12.88 8.84 21.43
N GLN A 458 13.33 8.48 22.62
CA GLN A 458 14.12 7.27 22.80
C GLN A 458 13.19 6.05 22.77
N THR A 459 13.42 5.17 21.82
CA THR A 459 12.62 3.94 21.65
C THR A 459 13.42 2.72 22.06
N VAL A 460 12.85 1.90 22.96
CA VAL A 460 13.43 0.64 23.40
C VAL A 460 12.46 -0.51 23.18
N ALA A 461 12.97 -1.68 22.83
CA ALA A 461 12.18 -2.91 22.73
C ALA A 461 12.56 -3.83 23.89
N ILE A 462 11.58 -4.22 24.68
CA ILE A 462 11.76 -4.96 25.94
C ILE A 462 10.82 -6.18 25.91
N PRO A 463 11.27 -7.38 26.31
CA PRO A 463 10.38 -8.54 26.38
C PRO A 463 9.36 -8.38 27.53
N ASP A 464 8.17 -8.94 27.37
CA ASP A 464 7.07 -8.88 28.33
C ASP A 464 7.41 -9.49 29.70
N THR A 465 8.42 -10.38 29.77
CA THR A 465 8.98 -10.88 31.03
C THR A 465 9.49 -9.79 31.98
N LYS A 466 9.77 -8.58 31.43
CA LYS A 466 10.21 -7.41 32.20
C LYS A 466 9.09 -6.39 32.45
N ARG A 467 7.85 -6.80 32.31
CA ARG A 467 6.67 -5.94 32.46
C ARG A 467 6.62 -5.24 33.82
N ASP A 468 6.98 -5.96 34.90
CA ASP A 468 6.97 -5.38 36.26
C ASP A 468 8.03 -4.26 36.45
N GLU A 469 9.18 -4.38 35.80
CA GLU A 469 10.18 -3.29 35.79
C GLU A 469 9.62 -2.01 35.13
N ILE A 470 8.82 -2.16 34.08
CA ILE A 470 8.16 -1.04 33.40
C ILE A 470 7.08 -0.43 34.30
N VAL A 471 6.31 -1.24 35.02
CA VAL A 471 5.29 -0.76 35.97
C VAL A 471 5.95 0.10 37.06
N GLU A 472 7.09 -0.33 37.63
CA GLU A 472 7.83 0.46 38.61
C GLU A 472 8.39 1.76 38.01
N ARG A 473 8.84 1.73 36.76
CA ARG A 473 9.28 2.94 36.06
C ARG A 473 8.14 3.96 35.86
N ILE A 474 6.93 3.47 35.57
CA ILE A 474 5.73 4.33 35.49
C ILE A 474 5.42 4.93 36.85
N ARG A 475 5.46 4.15 37.93
CA ARG A 475 5.27 4.66 39.29
C ARG A 475 6.20 5.84 39.56
N HIS A 476 7.48 5.63 39.31
CA HIS A 476 8.49 6.67 39.51
C HIS A 476 8.23 7.92 38.63
N ALA A 477 7.94 7.73 37.35
CA ALA A 477 7.70 8.84 36.42
C ALA A 477 6.46 9.65 36.81
N CYS A 478 5.37 8.99 37.18
CA CYS A 478 4.11 9.66 37.54
C CYS A 478 4.18 10.36 38.91
N LEU A 479 4.74 9.70 39.93
CA LEU A 479 4.68 10.17 41.30
C LEU A 479 5.87 11.08 41.66
N ASN A 480 7.08 10.74 41.19
CA ASN A 480 8.29 11.46 41.56
C ASN A 480 8.70 12.53 40.53
N GLU A 481 8.44 12.27 39.25
CA GLU A 481 8.80 13.19 38.17
C GLU A 481 7.59 14.04 37.69
N GLY A 482 6.37 13.77 38.17
CA GLY A 482 5.14 14.49 37.79
C GLY A 482 4.76 14.34 36.35
N LYS A 483 5.23 13.29 35.67
CA LYS A 483 5.00 13.02 34.25
C LYS A 483 3.73 12.18 34.04
N GLN A 484 3.21 12.25 32.83
CA GLN A 484 2.10 11.39 32.43
C GLN A 484 2.56 10.32 31.43
N ALA A 485 1.85 9.19 31.43
CA ALA A 485 2.16 8.03 30.62
C ALA A 485 0.94 7.52 29.86
N TYR A 486 1.19 6.97 28.65
CA TYR A 486 0.24 6.15 27.90
C TYR A 486 0.62 4.69 28.02
N TRP A 487 -0.39 3.82 28.14
CA TRP A 487 -0.26 2.38 28.02
C TRP A 487 -1.23 1.85 26.97
N VAL A 488 -0.71 1.42 25.83
CA VAL A 488 -1.50 0.98 24.69
C VAL A 488 -1.56 -0.54 24.66
N CYS A 489 -2.78 -1.08 24.73
CA CYS A 489 -3.07 -2.50 24.62
C CYS A 489 -3.44 -2.83 23.16
N THR A 490 -2.77 -3.83 22.58
CA THR A 490 -3.06 -4.35 21.25
C THR A 490 -3.46 -5.83 21.37
N LEU A 491 -4.54 -6.25 20.71
CA LEU A 491 -5.02 -7.64 20.75
C LEU A 491 -4.86 -8.42 19.45
N ILE A 492 -5.13 -9.74 19.55
CA ILE A 492 -4.93 -10.73 18.48
C ILE A 492 -6.08 -10.75 17.48
N ASP A 493 -7.30 -10.41 17.91
CA ASP A 493 -8.52 -10.53 17.11
C ASP A 493 -9.06 -9.16 16.69
N GLU A 494 -9.59 -9.08 15.46
CA GLU A 494 -10.25 -7.91 14.88
C GLU A 494 -11.56 -7.50 15.62
N SER A 495 -11.83 -8.07 16.80
CA SER A 495 -13.02 -7.78 17.58
C SER A 495 -12.79 -6.63 18.56
N GLU A 496 -13.42 -5.47 18.28
CA GLU A 496 -13.46 -4.31 19.19
C GLU A 496 -13.94 -4.68 20.63
N VAL A 497 -14.67 -5.80 20.78
CA VAL A 497 -15.15 -6.31 22.07
C VAL A 497 -13.99 -6.83 22.89
N LEU A 498 -13.13 -7.65 22.28
CA LEU A 498 -11.98 -8.27 22.94
C LEU A 498 -10.91 -7.23 23.25
N GLU A 499 -10.68 -6.27 22.34
CA GLU A 499 -9.77 -5.15 22.60
C GLU A 499 -10.19 -4.30 23.79
N ALA A 500 -11.48 -3.97 23.87
CA ALA A 500 -12.04 -3.22 24.99
C ALA A 500 -11.89 -3.98 26.31
N GLN A 501 -12.15 -5.29 26.31
CA GLN A 501 -12.04 -6.14 27.48
C GLN A 501 -10.60 -6.23 27.98
N ALA A 502 -9.63 -6.47 27.10
CA ALA A 502 -8.23 -6.55 27.52
C ALA A 502 -7.66 -5.22 28.01
N ALA A 503 -8.07 -4.11 27.41
CA ALA A 503 -7.69 -2.80 27.92
C ALA A 503 -8.27 -2.56 29.33
N ALA A 504 -9.51 -2.99 29.58
CA ALA A 504 -10.13 -2.92 30.92
C ALA A 504 -9.40 -3.80 31.93
N GLU A 505 -9.13 -5.06 31.58
CA GLU A 505 -8.37 -6.00 32.43
C GLU A 505 -6.96 -5.47 32.77
N THR A 506 -6.28 -4.90 31.77
CA THR A 506 -4.98 -4.26 31.96
C THR A 506 -5.08 -3.04 32.90
N ALA A 507 -6.11 -2.21 32.73
CA ALA A 507 -6.31 -1.05 33.58
C ALA A 507 -6.58 -1.46 35.04
N GLU A 508 -7.37 -2.51 35.27
CA GLU A 508 -7.62 -3.06 36.61
C GLU A 508 -6.37 -3.67 37.24
N GLU A 509 -5.57 -4.40 36.47
CA GLU A 509 -4.30 -4.96 36.92
C GLU A 509 -3.32 -3.85 37.33
N LEU A 510 -3.16 -2.83 36.46
CA LEU A 510 -2.29 -1.70 36.74
C LEU A 510 -2.78 -0.90 37.94
N GLN A 511 -4.10 -0.72 38.12
CA GLN A 511 -4.64 -0.03 39.31
C GLN A 511 -4.35 -0.79 40.60
N ARG A 512 -4.36 -2.13 40.56
CA ARG A 512 -3.96 -2.95 41.72
C ARG A 512 -2.47 -2.86 42.03
N LYS A 513 -1.63 -2.79 41.02
CA LYS A 513 -0.17 -2.66 41.17
C LYS A 513 0.27 -1.22 41.51
N LEU A 514 -0.49 -0.23 41.08
CA LEU A 514 -0.21 1.19 41.20
C LEU A 514 -1.37 1.93 41.90
N PRO A 515 -1.70 1.63 43.15
CA PRO A 515 -2.87 2.20 43.83
C PRO A 515 -2.80 3.72 43.99
N GLU A 516 -1.58 4.30 43.99
CA GLU A 516 -1.35 5.72 44.13
C GLU A 516 -1.45 6.50 42.80
N VAL A 517 -1.42 5.80 41.67
CA VAL A 517 -1.48 6.39 40.32
C VAL A 517 -2.93 6.47 39.86
N LYS A 518 -3.37 7.64 39.47
CA LYS A 518 -4.71 7.82 38.90
C LYS A 518 -4.72 7.34 37.46
N ILE A 519 -5.45 6.28 37.18
CA ILE A 519 -5.51 5.61 35.89
C ILE A 519 -6.84 5.91 35.19
N GLY A 520 -6.79 6.34 33.94
CA GLY A 520 -7.93 6.45 33.03
C GLY A 520 -7.94 5.32 32.01
N LEU A 521 -9.10 4.98 31.47
CA LEU A 521 -9.30 3.97 30.44
C LEU A 521 -10.04 4.58 29.25
N VAL A 522 -9.52 4.32 28.01
CA VAL A 522 -10.17 4.72 26.75
C VAL A 522 -10.11 3.58 25.75
N HIS A 523 -11.26 3.18 25.22
CA HIS A 523 -11.35 2.15 24.18
C HIS A 523 -12.46 2.44 23.15
N GLY A 524 -12.47 1.72 22.03
CA GLY A 524 -13.36 1.95 20.89
C GLY A 524 -14.84 1.99 21.24
N ARG A 525 -15.30 1.14 22.15
CA ARG A 525 -16.72 0.97 22.52
C ARG A 525 -17.27 1.99 23.51
N MET A 526 -16.45 2.82 24.12
CA MET A 526 -16.93 3.88 25.01
C MET A 526 -17.77 4.90 24.24
N LYS A 527 -18.76 5.46 24.91
CA LYS A 527 -19.53 6.58 24.33
C LYS A 527 -18.61 7.78 24.10
N PRO A 528 -18.79 8.51 22.99
CA PRO A 528 -17.93 9.66 22.68
C PRO A 528 -17.79 10.69 23.82
N ALA A 529 -18.86 10.98 24.55
CA ALA A 529 -18.80 11.89 25.69
C ALA A 529 -17.93 11.37 26.84
N GLU A 530 -17.96 10.07 27.10
CA GLU A 530 -17.09 9.42 28.12
C GLU A 530 -15.62 9.48 27.70
N LYS A 531 -15.31 9.16 26.42
CA LYS A 531 -13.96 9.29 25.86
C LYS A 531 -13.44 10.73 26.03
N GLN A 532 -14.26 11.70 25.67
CA GLN A 532 -13.89 13.10 25.76
C GLN A 532 -13.63 13.53 27.21
N ALA A 533 -14.47 13.11 28.15
CA ALA A 533 -14.28 13.40 29.58
C ALA A 533 -12.94 12.84 30.11
N VAL A 534 -12.63 11.58 29.81
CA VAL A 534 -11.38 10.94 30.21
C VAL A 534 -10.16 11.63 29.57
N MET A 535 -10.22 11.92 28.28
CA MET A 535 -9.15 12.62 27.57
C MET A 535 -8.93 14.04 28.10
N GLN A 536 -10.01 14.75 28.44
CA GLN A 536 -9.90 16.09 29.05
C GLN A 536 -9.30 16.03 30.45
N ALA A 537 -9.70 15.06 31.28
CA ALA A 537 -9.11 14.85 32.61
C ALA A 537 -7.60 14.49 32.49
N PHE A 538 -7.23 13.69 31.50
CA PHE A 538 -5.82 13.39 31.23
C PHE A 538 -5.05 14.64 30.78
N LYS A 539 -5.61 15.43 29.88
CA LYS A 539 -5.01 16.70 29.43
C LYS A 539 -4.83 17.70 30.58
N ASN A 540 -5.79 17.75 31.50
CA ASN A 540 -5.74 18.64 32.68
C ASN A 540 -4.81 18.13 33.79
N ASN A 541 -4.08 17.03 33.57
CA ASN A 541 -3.21 16.39 34.58
C ASN A 541 -3.96 15.85 35.83
N GLU A 542 -5.26 15.55 35.66
CA GLU A 542 -6.07 14.92 36.71
C GLU A 542 -5.84 13.40 36.76
N LEU A 543 -5.37 12.82 35.63
CA LEU A 543 -4.98 11.43 35.46
C LEU A 543 -3.49 11.34 35.15
N HIS A 544 -2.80 10.37 35.74
CA HIS A 544 -1.35 10.16 35.58
C HIS A 544 -1.04 9.16 34.45
N LEU A 545 -1.85 8.10 34.34
CA LEU A 545 -1.69 7.05 33.35
C LEU A 545 -2.99 6.87 32.56
N LEU A 546 -2.87 6.81 31.24
CA LEU A 546 -4.00 6.49 30.36
C LEU A 546 -3.78 5.14 29.70
N VAL A 547 -4.62 4.18 30.08
CA VAL A 547 -4.70 2.87 29.40
C VAL A 547 -5.65 3.00 28.23
N ALA A 548 -5.22 2.57 27.05
CA ALA A 548 -6.03 2.72 25.84
C ALA A 548 -5.80 1.59 24.84
N THR A 549 -6.75 1.40 23.95
CA THR A 549 -6.55 0.63 22.71
C THR A 549 -5.94 1.56 21.63
N THR A 550 -5.76 1.05 20.41
CA THR A 550 -5.23 1.82 19.27
C THR A 550 -6.03 3.09 18.91
N VAL A 551 -7.21 3.26 19.47
CA VAL A 551 -8.09 4.45 19.29
C VAL A 551 -7.37 5.79 19.56
N ILE A 552 -6.30 5.79 20.37
CA ILE A 552 -5.50 7.01 20.63
C ILE A 552 -4.56 7.40 19.47
N GLU A 553 -4.50 6.64 18.39
CA GLU A 553 -3.81 7.10 17.17
C GLU A 553 -4.33 8.46 16.72
N VAL A 554 -5.63 8.72 16.97
CA VAL A 554 -6.32 9.98 16.71
C VAL A 554 -6.64 10.64 18.04
N GLY A 555 -5.83 11.58 18.52
CA GLY A 555 -6.05 12.09 19.86
C GLY A 555 -5.50 13.47 20.18
N VAL A 556 -5.89 13.91 21.36
CA VAL A 556 -5.58 15.19 21.97
C VAL A 556 -4.09 15.30 22.27
N ASP A 557 -3.55 16.48 22.07
CA ASP A 557 -2.18 16.85 22.48
C ASP A 557 -2.08 16.95 24.00
N VAL A 558 -1.16 16.17 24.59
CA VAL A 558 -0.84 16.21 26.02
C VAL A 558 0.68 16.45 26.20
N PRO A 559 1.12 17.70 26.33
CA PRO A 559 2.55 18.04 26.39
C PRO A 559 3.31 17.39 27.55
N ASN A 560 2.62 17.10 28.66
CA ASN A 560 3.22 16.48 29.85
C ASN A 560 3.37 14.94 29.72
N ALA A 561 2.75 14.32 28.71
CA ALA A 561 2.90 12.88 28.45
C ALA A 561 4.26 12.60 27.81
N SER A 562 5.14 11.96 28.57
CA SER A 562 6.52 11.70 28.18
C SER A 562 6.88 10.22 28.08
N LEU A 563 5.98 9.33 28.45
CA LEU A 563 6.20 7.89 28.42
C LEU A 563 5.07 7.20 27.65
N MET A 564 5.45 6.41 26.63
CA MET A 564 4.54 5.60 25.82
C MET A 564 4.92 4.14 25.94
N ILE A 565 4.02 3.30 26.45
CA ILE A 565 4.19 1.86 26.47
C ILE A 565 3.23 1.24 25.46
N ILE A 566 3.73 0.38 24.57
CA ILE A 566 2.94 -0.35 23.58
C ILE A 566 3.13 -1.83 23.82
N GLU A 567 2.07 -2.51 24.25
CA GLU A 567 2.06 -3.97 24.41
C GLU A 567 1.86 -4.66 23.04
N ASN A 568 2.53 -5.80 22.86
CA ASN A 568 2.50 -6.61 21.65
C ASN A 568 2.67 -5.80 20.34
N PRO A 569 3.73 -4.95 20.25
CA PRO A 569 3.95 -4.06 19.11
C PRO A 569 4.17 -4.82 17.80
N GLU A 570 4.55 -6.11 17.87
CA GLU A 570 4.71 -6.98 16.71
C GLU A 570 3.46 -7.17 15.88
N ARG A 571 2.30 -6.80 16.42
CA ARG A 571 0.97 -6.91 15.78
C ARG A 571 0.58 -5.68 14.99
N LEU A 572 1.18 -4.54 15.29
CA LEU A 572 0.90 -3.28 14.63
C LEU A 572 1.82 -3.04 13.42
N GLY A 573 1.32 -2.28 12.48
CA GLY A 573 2.12 -1.75 11.39
C GLY A 573 3.11 -0.69 11.85
N LEU A 574 4.22 -0.52 11.10
CA LEU A 574 5.22 0.51 11.42
C LEU A 574 4.64 1.92 11.45
N ALA A 575 3.74 2.25 10.52
CA ALA A 575 3.05 3.53 10.48
C ALA A 575 2.22 3.78 11.76
N GLN A 576 1.46 2.78 12.23
CA GLN A 576 0.67 2.87 13.46
C GLN A 576 1.55 3.04 14.68
N LEU A 577 2.61 2.24 14.79
CA LEU A 577 3.58 2.36 15.90
C LEU A 577 4.25 3.73 15.91
N HIS A 578 4.57 4.28 14.75
CA HIS A 578 5.14 5.62 14.62
C HIS A 578 4.13 6.71 15.03
N GLN A 579 2.87 6.60 14.63
CA GLN A 579 1.82 7.53 15.04
C GLN A 579 1.57 7.50 16.55
N LEU A 580 1.52 6.31 17.17
CA LEU A 580 1.40 6.15 18.61
C LEU A 580 2.59 6.77 19.32
N ARG A 581 3.82 6.46 18.88
CA ARG A 581 5.03 7.07 19.42
C ARG A 581 5.01 8.59 19.34
N GLY A 582 4.48 9.15 18.26
CA GLY A 582 4.35 10.59 18.06
C GLY A 582 3.38 11.29 19.03
N ARG A 583 2.65 10.55 19.89
CA ARG A 583 1.78 11.12 20.93
C ARG A 583 2.57 11.63 22.13
N VAL A 584 3.80 11.22 22.31
CA VAL A 584 4.74 11.76 23.29
C VAL A 584 5.81 12.63 22.61
N GLY A 585 6.65 13.31 23.35
CA GLY A 585 7.69 14.19 22.78
C GLY A 585 7.16 15.55 22.29
N ARG A 586 6.01 15.98 22.76
CA ARG A 586 5.39 17.26 22.39
C ARG A 586 5.72 18.42 23.34
N GLY A 587 6.45 18.13 24.40
CA GLY A 587 7.00 19.10 25.36
C GLY A 587 8.52 19.13 25.29
N THR A 588 9.12 19.93 26.20
CA THR A 588 10.57 20.07 26.34
C THR A 588 11.22 18.93 27.13
N VAL A 589 10.42 18.01 27.66
CA VAL A 589 10.87 16.92 28.52
C VAL A 589 11.28 15.73 27.67
N ALA A 590 12.39 15.07 28.01
CA ALA A 590 12.83 13.84 27.39
C ALA A 590 11.73 12.76 27.43
N SER A 591 11.42 12.20 26.29
CA SER A 591 10.33 11.24 26.13
C SER A 591 10.84 9.88 25.69
N HIS A 592 10.14 8.83 26.14
CA HIS A 592 10.51 7.44 25.90
C HIS A 592 9.33 6.64 25.35
N CYS A 593 9.62 5.75 24.41
CA CYS A 593 8.66 4.77 23.89
C CYS A 593 9.18 3.35 24.18
N VAL A 594 8.39 2.56 24.89
CA VAL A 594 8.69 1.19 25.25
C VAL A 594 7.82 0.26 24.42
N LEU A 595 8.46 -0.56 23.59
CA LEU A 595 7.84 -1.61 22.79
C LEU A 595 7.92 -2.92 23.57
N LEU A 596 6.85 -3.30 24.25
CA LEU A 596 6.79 -4.47 25.12
C LEU A 596 6.31 -5.68 24.33
N PHE A 597 7.26 -6.49 23.83
CA PHE A 597 7.00 -7.57 22.89
C PHE A 597 6.94 -8.94 23.55
N HIS A 598 6.16 -9.84 22.96
CA HIS A 598 6.14 -11.26 23.33
C HIS A 598 7.20 -12.06 22.57
N ALA A 599 8.07 -12.76 23.28
CA ALA A 599 9.11 -13.60 22.67
C ALA A 599 8.61 -15.03 22.37
N PRO A 600 9.10 -15.71 21.29
CA PRO A 600 10.10 -15.23 20.32
C PRO A 600 9.48 -14.38 19.19
N LEU A 601 10.19 -13.34 18.79
CA LEU A 601 9.81 -12.51 17.64
C LEU A 601 10.14 -13.19 16.31
N SER A 602 9.24 -13.07 15.32
CA SER A 602 9.55 -13.42 13.94
C SER A 602 10.65 -12.50 13.36
N LYS A 603 11.36 -12.96 12.32
CA LYS A 603 12.38 -12.14 11.64
C LYS A 603 11.84 -10.81 11.13
N THR A 604 10.59 -10.80 10.62
CA THR A 604 9.91 -9.60 10.15
C THR A 604 9.59 -8.64 11.31
N ALA A 605 9.08 -9.15 12.42
CA ALA A 605 8.82 -8.35 13.62
C ALA A 605 10.11 -7.74 14.19
N GLN A 606 11.21 -8.50 14.26
CA GLN A 606 12.52 -8.00 14.67
C GLN A 606 12.97 -6.83 13.80
N LYS A 607 12.86 -6.95 12.47
CA LYS A 607 13.21 -5.88 11.54
C LYS A 607 12.34 -4.63 11.78
N ARG A 608 11.01 -4.79 11.91
CA ARG A 608 10.10 -3.66 12.15
C ARG A 608 10.42 -2.92 13.45
N LEU A 609 10.56 -3.64 14.56
CA LEU A 609 10.88 -3.01 15.85
C LEU A 609 12.29 -2.37 15.83
N GLY A 610 13.23 -2.96 15.09
CA GLY A 610 14.57 -2.39 14.84
C GLY A 610 14.50 -1.02 14.18
N VAL A 611 13.70 -0.87 13.13
CA VAL A 611 13.52 0.40 12.40
C VAL A 611 13.05 1.52 13.36
N LEU A 612 12.07 1.24 14.22
CA LEU A 612 11.56 2.22 15.18
C LEU A 612 12.58 2.63 16.25
N ARG A 613 13.48 1.72 16.62
CA ARG A 613 14.56 2.01 17.55
C ARG A 613 15.65 2.90 16.93
N GLU A 614 15.92 2.72 15.65
CA GLU A 614 17.01 3.37 14.93
C GLU A 614 16.65 4.76 14.41
N SER A 615 15.35 5.00 14.10
CA SER A 615 14.91 6.25 13.48
C SER A 615 13.71 6.88 14.17
N ASN A 616 13.75 8.22 14.25
CA ASN A 616 12.60 9.05 14.61
C ASN A 616 11.96 9.71 13.37
N ASP A 617 12.59 9.60 12.21
CA ASP A 617 12.12 10.18 10.96
C ASP A 617 11.02 9.31 10.34
N GLY A 618 9.80 9.86 10.25
CA GLY A 618 8.64 9.17 9.68
C GLY A 618 8.81 8.78 8.20
N PHE A 619 9.57 9.55 7.41
CA PHE A 619 9.83 9.21 6.00
C PHE A 619 10.77 8.01 5.88
N VAL A 620 11.80 7.93 6.72
CA VAL A 620 12.70 6.76 6.80
C VAL A 620 11.92 5.52 7.23
N ILE A 621 11.05 5.66 8.24
CA ILE A 621 10.21 4.57 8.74
C ILE A 621 9.24 4.08 7.66
N ALA A 622 8.60 4.99 6.94
CA ALA A 622 7.69 4.64 5.85
C ALA A 622 8.42 3.95 4.69
N GLN A 623 9.62 4.40 4.34
CA GLN A 623 10.45 3.75 3.32
C GLN A 623 10.82 2.33 3.74
N ARG A 624 11.21 2.13 4.99
CA ARG A 624 11.54 0.80 5.53
C ARG A 624 10.31 -0.10 5.65
N ASP A 625 9.14 0.45 5.97
CA ASP A 625 7.88 -0.31 5.98
C ASP A 625 7.53 -0.84 4.58
N LEU A 626 7.70 0.01 3.56
CA LEU A 626 7.55 -0.37 2.16
C LEU A 626 8.51 -1.51 1.75
N GLU A 627 9.77 -1.45 2.17
CA GLU A 627 10.78 -2.48 1.89
C GLU A 627 10.45 -3.83 2.59
N ILE A 628 9.82 -3.78 3.78
CA ILE A 628 9.48 -4.98 4.56
C ILE A 628 8.21 -5.64 4.06
N ARG A 629 7.17 -4.86 3.74
CA ARG A 629 5.83 -5.36 3.39
C ARG A 629 5.60 -5.46 1.88
N GLY A 630 6.25 -4.63 1.11
CA GLY A 630 5.92 -4.39 -0.29
C GLY A 630 4.75 -3.41 -0.50
N PRO A 631 4.59 -2.90 -1.74
CA PRO A 631 3.63 -1.84 -2.06
C PRO A 631 2.17 -2.28 -1.91
N GLY A 632 1.85 -3.54 -2.15
CA GLY A 632 0.48 -4.08 -2.11
C GLY A 632 -0.16 -4.06 -0.72
N GLU A 633 0.60 -4.38 0.33
CA GLU A 633 0.10 -4.34 1.70
C GLU A 633 0.02 -2.92 2.27
N LEU A 634 0.94 -2.03 1.84
CA LEU A 634 1.02 -0.67 2.39
C LEU A 634 -0.16 0.21 1.94
N LEU A 635 -0.59 0.05 0.70
CA LEU A 635 -1.62 0.90 0.09
C LEU A 635 -3.03 0.34 0.23
N GLY A 636 -3.17 -0.95 0.54
CA GLY A 636 -4.45 -1.65 0.51
C GLY A 636 -5.03 -1.65 -0.92
N THR A 637 -4.95 -2.75 -1.62
CA THR A 637 -5.32 -2.91 -3.05
C THR A 637 -6.70 -2.36 -3.43
N LYS A 638 -7.60 -2.20 -2.45
CA LYS A 638 -8.96 -1.65 -2.66
C LYS A 638 -9.09 -0.13 -2.46
N GLN A 639 -8.10 0.53 -1.86
CA GLN A 639 -8.25 1.95 -1.45
C GLN A 639 -7.52 2.96 -2.36
N THR A 640 -6.54 2.53 -3.13
CA THR A 640 -5.67 3.45 -3.87
C THR A 640 -5.87 3.48 -5.38
N GLY A 641 -6.68 2.56 -5.94
CA GLY A 641 -6.82 2.45 -7.40
C GLY A 641 -5.54 2.05 -8.13
N LEU A 642 -4.45 1.73 -7.39
CA LEU A 642 -3.26 1.14 -7.98
C LEU A 642 -3.62 -0.26 -8.47
N ALA A 643 -3.52 -0.46 -9.76
CA ALA A 643 -3.62 -1.78 -10.37
C ALA A 643 -2.47 -2.65 -9.84
N ASP A 644 -2.76 -3.92 -9.55
CA ASP A 644 -1.71 -4.90 -9.33
C ASP A 644 -0.82 -4.94 -10.59
N PHE A 645 0.45 -4.56 -10.42
CA PHE A 645 1.41 -4.61 -11.51
C PHE A 645 1.60 -6.06 -11.97
N LYS A 646 1.75 -6.23 -13.29
CA LYS A 646 1.99 -7.55 -13.89
C LYS A 646 3.47 -7.96 -13.78
N ILE A 647 4.39 -7.00 -13.83
CA ILE A 647 5.84 -7.23 -13.81
C ILE A 647 6.62 -6.19 -13.00
N ALA A 648 6.15 -4.94 -12.92
CA ALA A 648 6.81 -3.87 -12.19
C ALA A 648 6.69 -4.09 -10.68
N ASP A 649 7.71 -3.68 -9.93
CA ASP A 649 7.72 -3.64 -8.48
C ASP A 649 8.27 -2.28 -8.03
N LEU A 650 7.44 -1.48 -7.36
CA LEU A 650 7.78 -0.09 -7.01
C LEU A 650 8.99 0.05 -6.07
N VAL A 651 9.28 -0.98 -5.28
CA VAL A 651 10.45 -1.01 -4.39
C VAL A 651 11.70 -1.33 -5.19
N ARG A 652 11.65 -2.40 -5.98
CA ARG A 652 12.75 -2.86 -6.80
C ARG A 652 13.11 -1.87 -7.90
N ASP A 653 12.07 -1.32 -8.57
CA ASP A 653 12.21 -0.56 -9.81
C ASP A 653 12.19 0.97 -9.57
N GLN A 654 12.29 1.42 -8.32
CA GLN A 654 12.25 2.84 -7.93
C GLN A 654 13.22 3.74 -8.71
N GLN A 655 14.36 3.20 -9.13
CA GLN A 655 15.37 3.94 -9.89
C GLN A 655 14.86 4.34 -11.30
N LEU A 656 13.88 3.62 -11.85
CA LEU A 656 13.30 3.92 -13.16
C LEU A 656 12.26 5.04 -13.11
N VAL A 657 11.65 5.30 -11.94
CA VAL A 657 10.53 6.25 -11.80
C VAL A 657 10.84 7.66 -12.31
N PRO A 658 12.00 8.29 -12.04
CA PRO A 658 12.31 9.63 -12.58
C PRO A 658 12.39 9.64 -14.10
N GLN A 659 12.92 8.59 -14.73
CA GLN A 659 13.00 8.46 -16.18
C GLN A 659 11.60 8.25 -16.78
N VAL A 660 10.80 7.36 -16.18
CA VAL A 660 9.41 7.10 -16.55
C VAL A 660 8.60 8.39 -16.57
N GLN A 661 8.69 9.21 -15.54
CA GLN A 661 7.96 10.47 -15.45
C GLN A 661 8.33 11.48 -16.55
N ARG A 662 9.63 11.59 -16.87
CA ARG A 662 10.07 12.48 -17.96
C ARG A 662 9.52 12.00 -19.30
N ILE A 663 9.59 10.71 -19.57
CA ILE A 663 9.10 10.10 -20.81
C ILE A 663 7.57 10.20 -20.89
N ALA A 664 6.86 9.92 -19.77
CA ALA A 664 5.40 10.01 -19.73
C ALA A 664 4.89 11.42 -20.05
N ARG A 665 5.49 12.47 -19.48
CA ARG A 665 5.12 13.85 -19.80
C ARG A 665 5.34 14.14 -21.29
N HIS A 666 6.47 13.75 -21.84
CA HIS A 666 6.79 13.98 -23.26
C HIS A 666 5.81 13.23 -24.18
N ILE A 667 5.46 11.97 -23.86
CA ILE A 667 4.47 11.19 -24.62
C ILE A 667 3.08 11.83 -24.50
N HIS A 668 2.67 12.22 -23.30
CA HIS A 668 1.37 12.85 -23.05
C HIS A 668 1.20 14.13 -23.87
N GLU A 669 2.24 14.98 -23.92
CA GLU A 669 2.20 16.27 -24.63
C GLU A 669 2.28 16.13 -26.16
N ARG A 670 3.11 15.21 -26.66
CA ARG A 670 3.45 15.13 -28.09
C ARG A 670 2.88 13.94 -28.84
N TYR A 671 2.49 12.89 -28.13
CA TYR A 671 2.02 11.63 -28.72
C TYR A 671 0.76 11.09 -28.02
N PRO A 672 -0.34 11.87 -27.97
CA PRO A 672 -1.53 11.51 -27.19
C PRO A 672 -2.18 10.20 -27.62
N GLN A 673 -2.09 9.84 -28.92
CA GLN A 673 -2.61 8.55 -29.40
C GLN A 673 -1.78 7.36 -28.88
N ASN A 674 -0.46 7.50 -28.82
CA ASN A 674 0.41 6.49 -28.23
C ASN A 674 0.17 6.38 -26.71
N ALA A 675 -0.03 7.52 -26.04
CA ALA A 675 -0.36 7.55 -24.61
C ALA A 675 -1.60 6.70 -24.31
N GLN A 676 -2.71 6.94 -25.05
CA GLN A 676 -3.94 6.16 -24.86
C GLN A 676 -3.72 4.67 -25.18
N ALA A 677 -3.04 4.35 -26.27
CA ALA A 677 -2.77 2.98 -26.66
C ALA A 677 -1.90 2.22 -25.66
N ILE A 678 -0.95 2.88 -24.98
CA ILE A 678 -0.14 2.30 -23.89
C ILE A 678 -1.02 2.03 -22.67
N ILE A 679 -1.88 3.00 -22.29
CA ILE A 679 -2.84 2.84 -21.20
C ILE A 679 -3.75 1.64 -21.46
N ASP A 680 -4.39 1.58 -22.61
CA ASP A 680 -5.31 0.52 -23.00
C ASP A 680 -4.65 -0.87 -22.99
N ARG A 681 -3.40 -0.96 -23.43
CA ARG A 681 -2.64 -2.21 -23.45
C ARG A 681 -2.39 -2.80 -22.06
N TRP A 682 -2.05 -1.96 -21.09
CA TRP A 682 -1.62 -2.42 -19.77
C TRP A 682 -2.72 -2.39 -18.73
N LEU A 683 -3.57 -1.37 -18.75
CA LEU A 683 -4.61 -1.13 -17.76
C LEU A 683 -6.00 -1.58 -18.25
N GLY A 684 -6.29 -1.47 -19.57
CA GLY A 684 -7.55 -1.88 -20.16
C GLY A 684 -8.76 -1.21 -19.50
N GLU A 685 -9.85 -1.96 -19.29
CA GLU A 685 -11.07 -1.47 -18.63
C GLU A 685 -10.88 -1.09 -17.16
N ARG A 686 -9.74 -1.48 -16.53
CA ARG A 686 -9.40 -1.07 -15.15
C ARG A 686 -9.21 0.45 -15.03
N ASP A 687 -8.98 1.15 -16.13
CA ASP A 687 -8.89 2.61 -16.19
C ASP A 687 -10.22 3.30 -15.80
N ILE A 688 -11.36 2.58 -15.83
CA ILE A 688 -12.67 3.08 -15.39
C ILE A 688 -12.66 3.39 -13.88
N TYR A 689 -11.90 2.62 -13.08
CA TYR A 689 -11.76 2.89 -11.64
C TYR A 689 -10.86 4.07 -11.30
N ALA A 690 -10.01 4.50 -12.22
CA ALA A 690 -9.20 5.71 -12.08
C ALA A 690 -10.01 6.98 -12.43
N LYS A 691 -11.12 6.82 -13.16
CA LYS A 691 -12.06 7.92 -13.52
C LYS A 691 -13.19 8.10 -12.50
N ALA A 692 -13.36 7.15 -11.58
CA ALA A 692 -14.27 7.22 -10.44
C ALA A 692 -13.49 7.62 -9.16
#